data_aa2ea87d800917ba5ad6599cc2554aab
#
_entry.id   aa2ea87d800917ba5ad6599cc2554aab
#
_cell.length_a   1.000
_cell.length_b   1.000
_cell.length_c   1.000
_cell.angle_alpha   90.00
_cell.angle_beta   90.00
_cell.angle_gamma   90.00
#
_symmetry.space_group_name_H-M   'P 1'
#
loop_
_entity.id
_entity.type
_entity.pdbx_description
1 polymer ?
#
loop_
_entity_poly.entity_id
_entity_poly.type
_entity_poly.pdbx_seq_one_letter_code
_entity_poly.pdbx_strand_id
1 'polypeptide(L)'
;MSDLLEDTRLEQTEIYSEMKKSYIDYAMSVIVGRALPDVRDGLKPVHRRILYGMGQLGVTPDKPHKKSARIVGEVMGKYHPHGDSSIYDAMVRLAQDFSTRYMLVDGHGNFGSVDGDSAAAMRYTEARMTPFALEMLRDIDKETVDFRDNFDGEEKEPVVIPSRFPNLLVNGSNGIAVGMATSIPPHNLKEVIDATIKVIDEPDCDIEELIKIVKGPDFPTGAQILGKAGMKEAYRTGTGKVKVRSCCEIEETDRGKSQIVITEIPYMVNKARLIEKMADLVKEKKVEGVSAIRDESNREGIRIVVELKRDANPQITLNRFYKHTQLQDSFSMIMLALVDGKPEVLTLKRFLEEYVKFQKEVVTRRTKFDLAKAEARAHILEGLRIALDNIDAVIKTIRESYSNAKENLMENFGLSDIQAQAILDMRLARLQGLEREKIENEYNELMKKIAYYKSLLADEVLLMGVIKDELTEIRDKYGDERRTQIVRDEGEFDEEDLVEEENVTITFTHLGYIKRVPADTYKAQKRGGKGITGVTTRDNDFVKDLVMTSTHDNLMFFTNTGKAHKIKAYEIPEATRTARGTPAINFLNLLQRERITAVIPVKEFSEDKYLIAITKNGLIKKTALNEFDTKRTTGLIAINLKDEDELIAIKQSTGSNNIIIVTKKGKCISFSEKDVRPMGRIASGVRAIKLDKDDEVVSMELVEPEQQLMVVTENGFGKRTPVEEYKIQVRGGKGLLTYDKAKFSKTGALIGAMVVDESDEILMINSDGIIIRIRASEVSILGRATQGVKIMKVDEGSKIVAIAKAIRDGEDEVEESSTSTSNETEEQISL
;
A
#
# COMPACT_ATOMS: atom_id res chain seq x y z
N MET A 1 35.94 2.81 -72.76
CA MET A 1 36.06 3.25 -71.42
C MET A 1 34.75 3.86 -70.92
N SER A 2 33.63 3.48 -71.53
CA SER A 2 32.24 3.93 -71.17
C SER A 2 31.31 2.81 -70.74
N ASP A 3 31.75 1.54 -70.68
CA ASP A 3 30.87 0.38 -70.41
C ASP A 3 31.11 -0.30 -69.04
N LEU A 4 31.77 0.41 -68.10
CA LEU A 4 32.08 -0.11 -66.80
C LEU A 4 31.34 0.62 -65.65
N LEU A 5 30.37 1.47 -65.95
CA LEU A 5 29.64 2.25 -64.93
C LEU A 5 28.14 2.03 -64.92
N GLU A 6 27.58 1.00 -65.61
CA GLU A 6 26.15 0.74 -65.65
C GLU A 6 25.62 -0.33 -64.67
N ASP A 7 26.41 -0.83 -63.72
CA ASP A 7 25.92 -1.87 -62.79
C ASP A 7 25.94 -1.49 -61.32
N THR A 8 25.80 -0.20 -61.04
CA THR A 8 25.37 0.24 -59.73
C THR A 8 23.85 0.47 -59.75
N ARG A 9 23.08 -0.57 -59.40
CA ARG A 9 21.65 -0.44 -59.10
C ARG A 9 21.55 0.46 -57.86
N LEU A 10 21.39 1.78 -58.08
CA LEU A 10 20.92 2.71 -57.10
C LEU A 10 19.41 2.45 -56.89
N GLU A 11 19.06 1.66 -55.87
CA GLU A 11 17.69 1.54 -55.42
C GLU A 11 17.36 2.80 -54.62
N GLN A 12 16.48 3.64 -55.14
CA GLN A 12 15.92 4.76 -54.34
C GLN A 12 14.89 4.22 -53.39
N THR A 13 15.23 4.12 -52.11
CA THR A 13 14.31 3.72 -51.06
C THR A 13 13.91 4.96 -50.25
N GLU A 14 12.62 5.16 -50.11
CA GLU A 14 12.09 6.23 -49.26
C GLU A 14 12.45 5.96 -47.79
N ILE A 15 13.16 6.89 -47.17
CA ILE A 15 13.68 6.74 -45.80
C ILE A 15 12.59 6.41 -44.78
N TYR A 16 11.41 6.95 -44.98
CA TYR A 16 10.24 6.67 -44.08
C TYR A 16 9.82 5.21 -44.19
N SER A 17 9.73 4.67 -45.39
CA SER A 17 9.34 3.27 -45.63
C SER A 17 10.37 2.29 -45.09
N GLU A 18 11.67 2.57 -45.30
CA GLU A 18 12.75 1.74 -44.76
C GLU A 18 12.81 1.80 -43.24
N MET A 19 12.73 3.00 -42.66
CA MET A 19 12.68 3.16 -41.18
C MET A 19 11.49 2.43 -40.56
N LYS A 20 10.31 2.55 -41.18
CA LYS A 20 9.11 1.85 -40.71
C LYS A 20 9.27 0.33 -40.73
N LYS A 21 9.79 -0.22 -41.83
CA LYS A 21 10.04 -1.67 -41.99
C LYS A 21 11.05 -2.14 -40.96
N SER A 22 12.21 -1.52 -40.92
CA SER A 22 13.30 -1.86 -39.98
C SER A 22 12.87 -1.77 -38.54
N TYR A 23 12.05 -0.74 -38.18
CA TYR A 23 11.51 -0.61 -36.82
C TYR A 23 10.52 -1.69 -36.45
N ILE A 24 9.66 -2.10 -37.39
CA ILE A 24 8.72 -3.22 -37.21
C ILE A 24 9.48 -4.53 -37.03
N ASP A 25 10.49 -4.78 -37.84
CA ASP A 25 11.31 -6.00 -37.78
C ASP A 25 12.06 -6.05 -36.42
N TYR A 26 12.64 -4.94 -36.02
CA TYR A 26 13.25 -4.82 -34.70
C TYR A 26 12.26 -5.04 -33.56
N ALA A 27 11.09 -4.38 -33.60
CA ALA A 27 10.04 -4.53 -32.61
C ALA A 27 9.58 -5.99 -32.48
N MET A 28 9.32 -6.65 -33.60
CA MET A 28 8.93 -8.07 -33.64
C MET A 28 10.02 -8.97 -33.07
N SER A 29 11.29 -8.73 -33.43
CA SER A 29 12.42 -9.46 -32.87
C SER A 29 12.51 -9.32 -31.34
N VAL A 30 12.30 -8.11 -30.80
CA VAL A 30 12.33 -7.87 -29.35
C VAL A 30 11.12 -8.49 -28.65
N ILE A 31 9.92 -8.37 -29.23
CA ILE A 31 8.68 -8.88 -28.65
C ILE A 31 8.71 -10.41 -28.59
N VAL A 32 8.92 -11.08 -29.73
CA VAL A 32 8.83 -12.55 -29.82
C VAL A 32 10.14 -13.23 -29.45
N GLY A 33 11.28 -12.63 -29.81
CA GLY A 33 12.61 -13.26 -29.69
C GLY A 33 13.39 -12.93 -28.41
N ARG A 34 12.90 -12.02 -27.54
CA ARG A 34 13.70 -11.56 -26.41
C ARG A 34 12.94 -11.34 -25.11
N ALA A 35 11.91 -10.47 -25.12
CA ALA A 35 11.38 -9.86 -23.90
C ALA A 35 10.20 -10.62 -23.29
N LEU A 36 9.34 -11.22 -24.13
CA LEU A 36 8.12 -11.86 -23.65
C LEU A 36 8.28 -13.38 -23.49
N PRO A 37 7.68 -13.96 -22.43
CA PRO A 37 7.63 -15.41 -22.24
C PRO A 37 6.55 -16.05 -23.13
N ASP A 38 6.77 -17.31 -23.51
CA ASP A 38 5.72 -18.14 -24.14
C ASP A 38 4.79 -18.69 -23.05
N VAL A 39 3.49 -18.68 -23.29
CA VAL A 39 2.48 -19.12 -22.31
C VAL A 39 2.63 -20.59 -21.94
N ARG A 40 3.11 -21.42 -22.89
CA ARG A 40 3.23 -22.87 -22.76
C ARG A 40 4.29 -23.31 -21.76
N ASP A 41 5.50 -22.75 -21.81
CA ASP A 41 6.61 -23.11 -20.92
C ASP A 41 7.02 -21.99 -19.94
N GLY A 42 6.48 -20.79 -20.10
CA GLY A 42 6.75 -19.65 -19.22
C GLY A 42 8.15 -19.07 -19.35
N LEU A 43 8.89 -19.40 -20.39
CA LEU A 43 10.27 -19.01 -20.55
C LEU A 43 10.46 -18.00 -21.67
N LYS A 44 11.40 -17.08 -21.43
CA LYS A 44 11.99 -16.29 -22.51
C LYS A 44 12.99 -17.15 -23.30
N PRO A 45 13.30 -16.82 -24.56
CA PRO A 45 14.24 -17.60 -25.36
C PRO A 45 15.59 -17.85 -24.67
N VAL A 46 16.15 -16.86 -23.98
CA VAL A 46 17.44 -17.04 -23.28
C VAL A 46 17.35 -18.07 -22.15
N HIS A 47 16.27 -18.07 -21.34
CA HIS A 47 16.08 -19.04 -20.25
C HIS A 47 15.87 -20.46 -20.79
N ARG A 48 15.08 -20.59 -21.85
CA ARG A 48 14.84 -21.87 -22.54
C ARG A 48 16.14 -22.47 -23.07
N ARG A 49 16.97 -21.64 -23.72
CA ARG A 49 18.28 -22.05 -24.26
C ARG A 49 19.25 -22.43 -23.15
N ILE A 50 19.23 -21.76 -21.99
CA ILE A 50 20.06 -22.11 -20.84
C ILE A 50 19.67 -23.50 -20.31
N LEU A 51 18.38 -23.73 -20.04
CA LEU A 51 17.93 -25.04 -19.52
C LEU A 51 18.17 -26.17 -20.51
N TYR A 52 17.88 -25.93 -21.80
CA TYR A 52 18.15 -26.91 -22.86
C TYR A 52 19.65 -27.23 -22.99
N GLY A 53 20.51 -26.19 -23.03
CA GLY A 53 21.96 -26.37 -23.08
C GLY A 53 22.52 -27.08 -21.85
N MET A 54 22.00 -26.82 -20.65
CA MET A 54 22.36 -27.58 -19.45
C MET A 54 21.96 -29.05 -19.56
N GLY A 55 20.79 -29.34 -20.14
CA GLY A 55 20.32 -30.69 -20.42
C GLY A 55 21.24 -31.42 -21.40
N GLN A 56 21.61 -30.78 -22.52
CA GLN A 56 22.53 -31.35 -23.53
C GLN A 56 23.93 -31.60 -22.94
N LEU A 57 24.43 -30.72 -22.10
CA LEU A 57 25.68 -30.93 -21.37
C LEU A 57 25.57 -32.02 -20.28
N GLY A 58 24.36 -32.50 -20.00
CA GLY A 58 24.09 -33.47 -18.95
C GLY A 58 24.46 -32.97 -17.55
N VAL A 59 24.23 -31.64 -17.27
CA VAL A 59 24.48 -30.99 -15.98
C VAL A 59 23.24 -31.14 -15.10
N THR A 60 22.97 -32.39 -14.71
CA THR A 60 21.79 -32.81 -13.98
C THR A 60 22.04 -32.80 -12.46
N PRO A 61 21.01 -32.82 -11.61
CA PRO A 61 21.14 -32.74 -10.15
C PRO A 61 21.93 -33.85 -9.49
N ASP A 62 21.98 -35.04 -10.14
CA ASP A 62 22.74 -36.23 -9.70
C ASP A 62 24.24 -36.11 -9.99
N LYS A 63 24.66 -35.11 -10.77
CA LYS A 63 26.05 -34.90 -11.14
C LYS A 63 26.66 -33.70 -10.41
N PRO A 64 28.00 -33.62 -10.34
CA PRO A 64 28.68 -32.45 -9.78
C PRO A 64 28.39 -31.20 -10.54
N HIS A 65 28.37 -30.05 -9.85
CA HIS A 65 28.32 -28.74 -10.45
C HIS A 65 29.39 -28.52 -11.53
N LYS A 66 29.11 -27.75 -12.53
CA LYS A 66 30.07 -27.36 -13.59
C LYS A 66 30.29 -25.85 -13.54
N LYS A 67 31.49 -25.41 -13.95
CA LYS A 67 31.78 -23.98 -14.06
C LYS A 67 30.73 -23.29 -14.90
N SER A 68 30.19 -22.18 -14.40
CA SER A 68 29.18 -21.39 -15.10
C SER A 68 29.64 -20.96 -16.49
N ALA A 69 30.93 -20.63 -16.64
CA ALA A 69 31.55 -20.29 -17.92
C ALA A 69 31.41 -21.41 -18.99
N ARG A 70 31.38 -22.70 -18.58
CA ARG A 70 31.17 -23.81 -19.50
C ARG A 70 29.73 -23.84 -20.03
N ILE A 71 28.77 -23.61 -19.15
CA ILE A 71 27.34 -23.57 -19.51
C ILE A 71 27.09 -22.36 -20.43
N VAL A 72 27.57 -21.17 -20.04
CA VAL A 72 27.44 -19.95 -20.84
C VAL A 72 28.08 -20.12 -22.21
N GLY A 73 29.29 -20.69 -22.30
CA GLY A 73 29.98 -20.95 -23.56
C GLY A 73 29.22 -21.90 -24.49
N GLU A 74 28.63 -22.98 -23.98
CA GLU A 74 27.78 -23.90 -24.73
C GLU A 74 26.53 -23.20 -25.30
N VAL A 75 25.84 -22.43 -24.43
CA VAL A 75 24.61 -21.72 -24.83
C VAL A 75 24.93 -20.65 -25.87
N MET A 76 26.01 -19.89 -25.66
CA MET A 76 26.41 -18.82 -26.58
C MET A 76 26.85 -19.37 -27.95
N GLY A 77 27.63 -20.44 -27.92
CA GLY A 77 28.19 -21.02 -29.14
C GLY A 77 27.15 -21.72 -30.01
N LYS A 78 26.14 -22.38 -29.42
CA LYS A 78 25.18 -23.19 -30.13
C LYS A 78 23.80 -22.58 -30.33
N TYR A 79 23.33 -21.75 -29.36
CA TYR A 79 21.90 -21.40 -29.34
C TYR A 79 21.65 -19.91 -29.27
N HIS A 80 22.48 -19.13 -28.57
CA HIS A 80 22.18 -17.75 -28.24
C HIS A 80 23.29 -16.77 -28.66
N PRO A 81 23.21 -16.19 -29.86
CA PRO A 81 24.28 -15.35 -30.47
C PRO A 81 24.32 -13.94 -29.87
N HIS A 82 24.44 -13.83 -28.54
CA HIS A 82 24.52 -12.57 -27.79
C HIS A 82 25.64 -12.62 -26.74
N GLY A 83 25.94 -11.50 -26.12
CA GLY A 83 27.01 -11.39 -25.14
C GLY A 83 26.89 -12.37 -23.97
N ASP A 84 28.00 -12.93 -23.53
CA ASP A 84 28.13 -13.87 -22.43
C ASP A 84 27.54 -13.37 -21.11
N SER A 85 27.72 -12.06 -20.84
CA SER A 85 27.16 -11.41 -19.65
C SER A 85 25.62 -11.53 -19.58
N SER A 86 24.92 -11.37 -20.73
CA SER A 86 23.47 -11.46 -20.76
C SER A 86 22.95 -12.87 -20.46
N ILE A 87 23.68 -13.90 -20.93
CA ILE A 87 23.38 -15.30 -20.67
C ILE A 87 23.67 -15.63 -19.20
N TYR A 88 24.82 -15.18 -18.70
CA TYR A 88 25.20 -15.41 -17.31
C TYR A 88 24.24 -14.76 -16.34
N ASP A 89 23.87 -13.49 -16.54
CA ASP A 89 22.90 -12.77 -15.69
C ASP A 89 21.51 -13.42 -15.70
N ALA A 90 21.09 -13.95 -16.84
CA ALA A 90 19.83 -14.71 -16.93
C ALA A 90 19.93 -16.01 -16.12
N MET A 91 21.03 -16.75 -16.22
CA MET A 91 21.28 -17.96 -15.43
C MET A 91 21.35 -17.66 -13.94
N VAL A 92 22.03 -16.58 -13.55
CA VAL A 92 22.14 -16.14 -12.16
C VAL A 92 20.76 -15.90 -11.54
N ARG A 93 19.85 -15.23 -12.26
CA ARG A 93 18.49 -15.00 -11.75
C ARG A 93 17.72 -16.29 -11.50
N LEU A 94 17.91 -17.33 -12.31
CA LEU A 94 17.28 -18.63 -12.13
C LEU A 94 17.82 -19.38 -10.89
N ALA A 95 18.97 -18.96 -10.34
CA ALA A 95 19.59 -19.53 -9.15
C ALA A 95 19.41 -18.70 -7.88
N GLN A 96 18.80 -17.50 -7.96
CA GLN A 96 18.57 -16.63 -6.82
C GLN A 96 17.24 -16.95 -6.14
N ASP A 97 17.28 -17.31 -4.86
CA ASP A 97 16.13 -17.67 -4.04
C ASP A 97 15.22 -16.47 -3.68
N PHE A 98 15.76 -15.24 -3.79
CA PHE A 98 15.02 -13.98 -3.63
C PHE A 98 14.45 -13.42 -4.95
N SER A 99 14.83 -13.98 -6.10
CA SER A 99 14.35 -13.57 -7.43
C SER A 99 13.37 -14.57 -8.04
N THR A 100 13.56 -15.87 -7.80
CA THR A 100 12.79 -16.97 -8.38
C THR A 100 12.12 -17.77 -7.28
N ARG A 101 10.80 -17.95 -7.35
CA ARG A 101 10.03 -18.63 -6.28
C ARG A 101 10.37 -20.11 -6.17
N TYR A 102 10.57 -20.79 -7.30
CA TYR A 102 11.03 -22.17 -7.41
C TYR A 102 12.24 -22.20 -8.35
N MET A 103 13.43 -22.25 -7.76
CA MET A 103 14.69 -22.16 -8.49
C MET A 103 14.84 -23.29 -9.53
N LEU A 104 15.31 -22.90 -10.72
CA LEU A 104 15.60 -23.85 -11.80
C LEU A 104 17.09 -24.19 -11.92
N VAL A 105 17.95 -23.37 -11.34
CA VAL A 105 19.39 -23.56 -11.33
C VAL A 105 19.85 -23.65 -9.86
N ASP A 106 20.66 -24.68 -9.57
CA ASP A 106 21.36 -24.86 -8.31
C ASP A 106 22.77 -24.28 -8.45
N GLY A 107 23.01 -23.13 -7.81
CA GLY A 107 24.24 -22.36 -7.89
C GLY A 107 25.16 -22.65 -6.71
N HIS A 108 26.47 -22.81 -6.99
CA HIS A 108 27.51 -22.91 -5.99
C HIS A 108 28.52 -21.77 -6.13
N GLY A 109 28.69 -20.99 -5.08
CA GLY A 109 29.47 -19.76 -5.05
C GLY A 109 28.60 -18.52 -4.79
N ASN A 110 29.10 -17.35 -5.13
CA ASN A 110 28.38 -16.09 -4.98
C ASN A 110 27.54 -15.80 -6.24
N PHE A 111 26.23 -15.93 -6.12
CA PHE A 111 25.23 -15.58 -7.15
C PHE A 111 24.52 -14.25 -6.88
N GLY A 112 25.16 -13.35 -6.13
CA GLY A 112 24.59 -12.06 -5.75
C GLY A 112 23.82 -12.12 -4.43
N SER A 113 23.29 -10.99 -4.00
CA SER A 113 22.53 -10.86 -2.77
C SER A 113 21.32 -9.92 -2.93
N VAL A 114 20.43 -9.95 -1.93
CA VAL A 114 19.29 -9.02 -1.85
C VAL A 114 19.73 -7.55 -1.66
N ASP A 115 20.99 -7.34 -1.30
CA ASP A 115 21.64 -6.00 -1.22
C ASP A 115 22.00 -5.42 -2.59
N GLY A 116 21.81 -6.23 -3.64
CA GLY A 116 22.13 -5.81 -5.01
C GLY A 116 23.58 -6.05 -5.39
N ASP A 117 24.33 -6.84 -4.61
CA ASP A 117 25.66 -7.29 -5.00
C ASP A 117 25.56 -8.13 -6.26
N SER A 118 26.48 -7.90 -7.17
CA SER A 118 26.59 -8.67 -8.40
C SER A 118 27.10 -10.07 -8.11
N ALA A 119 26.70 -11.04 -8.93
CA ALA A 119 27.28 -12.36 -8.89
C ALA A 119 28.80 -12.30 -9.16
N ALA A 120 29.57 -13.21 -8.58
CA ALA A 120 30.99 -13.37 -8.90
C ALA A 120 31.13 -13.76 -10.38
N ALA A 121 32.29 -13.43 -10.99
CA ALA A 121 32.53 -13.74 -12.39
C ALA A 121 32.35 -15.26 -12.68
N MET A 122 31.78 -15.61 -13.81
CA MET A 122 31.36 -16.98 -14.21
C MET A 122 32.45 -18.05 -14.15
N ARG A 123 33.73 -17.61 -14.12
CA ARG A 123 34.88 -18.50 -13.93
C ARG A 123 35.02 -19.03 -12.51
N TYR A 124 34.43 -18.35 -11.51
CA TYR A 124 34.47 -18.73 -10.11
C TYR A 124 33.22 -19.50 -9.66
N THR A 125 32.05 -19.17 -10.23
CA THR A 125 30.80 -19.83 -9.89
C THR A 125 30.63 -21.16 -10.61
N GLU A 126 29.83 -22.03 -10.03
CA GLU A 126 29.46 -23.34 -10.58
C GLU A 126 27.93 -23.49 -10.51
N ALA A 127 27.37 -24.21 -11.46
CA ALA A 127 25.94 -24.40 -11.53
C ALA A 127 25.57 -25.80 -12.04
N ARG A 128 24.35 -26.25 -11.70
CA ARG A 128 23.67 -27.42 -12.26
C ARG A 128 22.16 -27.19 -12.23
N MET A 129 21.40 -28.03 -12.90
CA MET A 129 19.95 -27.97 -12.81
C MET A 129 19.47 -28.40 -11.42
N THR A 130 18.34 -27.84 -10.96
CA THR A 130 17.62 -28.38 -9.81
C THR A 130 16.79 -29.61 -10.20
N PRO A 131 16.37 -30.47 -9.24
CA PRO A 131 15.41 -31.54 -9.51
C PRO A 131 14.10 -31.03 -10.13
N PHE A 132 13.66 -29.81 -9.76
CA PHE A 132 12.48 -29.17 -10.29
C PHE A 132 12.63 -28.78 -11.78
N ALA A 133 13.81 -28.31 -12.17
CA ALA A 133 14.11 -27.99 -13.57
C ALA A 133 14.08 -29.22 -14.51
N LEU A 134 14.38 -30.43 -13.99
CA LEU A 134 14.25 -31.65 -14.79
C LEU A 134 12.81 -31.93 -15.21
N GLU A 135 11.82 -31.54 -14.38
CA GLU A 135 10.41 -31.71 -14.73
C GLU A 135 10.00 -30.81 -15.93
N MET A 136 10.76 -29.75 -16.23
CA MET A 136 10.53 -28.93 -17.41
C MET A 136 11.04 -29.59 -18.70
N LEU A 137 12.15 -30.33 -18.62
CA LEU A 137 12.78 -30.98 -19.77
C LEU A 137 12.37 -32.45 -19.96
N ARG A 138 11.58 -32.98 -19.03
CA ARG A 138 11.18 -34.40 -19.05
C ARG A 138 10.47 -34.73 -20.34
N ASP A 139 10.86 -35.86 -20.95
CA ASP A 139 10.32 -36.37 -22.18
C ASP A 139 10.60 -35.49 -23.45
N ILE A 140 11.54 -34.56 -23.42
CA ILE A 140 11.91 -33.71 -24.56
C ILE A 140 12.44 -34.57 -25.75
N ASP A 141 13.07 -35.70 -25.45
CA ASP A 141 13.63 -36.66 -26.46
C ASP A 141 12.57 -37.56 -27.10
N LYS A 142 11.30 -37.40 -26.71
CA LYS A 142 10.17 -38.19 -27.23
C LYS A 142 9.30 -37.40 -28.24
N GLU A 143 9.88 -36.48 -28.97
CA GLU A 143 9.19 -35.69 -29.99
C GLU A 143 7.96 -34.92 -29.46
N THR A 144 7.97 -34.58 -28.17
CA THR A 144 6.85 -33.95 -27.50
C THR A 144 6.63 -32.50 -27.92
N VAL A 145 7.66 -31.82 -28.41
CA VAL A 145 7.69 -30.45 -28.87
C VAL A 145 8.38 -30.32 -30.20
N ASP A 146 8.14 -29.21 -30.89
CA ASP A 146 8.77 -28.92 -32.16
C ASP A 146 10.16 -28.34 -31.96
N PHE A 147 11.05 -28.67 -32.89
CA PHE A 147 12.42 -28.17 -32.97
C PHE A 147 12.54 -27.29 -34.23
N ARG A 148 13.37 -26.28 -34.12
CA ARG A 148 13.77 -25.41 -35.24
C ARG A 148 15.29 -25.37 -35.36
N ASP A 149 15.80 -24.94 -36.48
CA ASP A 149 17.22 -24.68 -36.62
C ASP A 149 17.64 -23.51 -35.75
N ASN A 150 18.84 -23.55 -35.20
CA ASN A 150 19.47 -22.48 -34.49
C ASN A 150 19.82 -21.31 -35.45
N PHE A 151 20.60 -20.32 -34.94
CA PHE A 151 20.93 -19.11 -35.71
C PHE A 151 21.86 -19.37 -36.95
N ASP A 152 22.64 -20.46 -36.97
CA ASP A 152 23.56 -20.82 -38.05
C ASP A 152 23.11 -22.06 -38.85
N GLY A 153 22.05 -22.76 -38.42
CA GLY A 153 21.50 -23.94 -39.03
C GLY A 153 22.29 -25.24 -38.75
N GLU A 154 23.33 -25.20 -37.89
CA GLU A 154 24.12 -26.39 -37.60
C GLU A 154 23.51 -27.23 -36.47
N GLU A 155 22.76 -26.65 -35.57
CA GLU A 155 22.15 -27.31 -34.43
C GLU A 155 20.61 -27.04 -34.40
N LYS A 156 19.90 -27.86 -33.63
CA LYS A 156 18.45 -27.68 -33.43
C LYS A 156 18.15 -27.26 -32.00
N GLU A 157 17.27 -26.31 -31.84
CA GLU A 157 16.76 -25.86 -30.57
C GLU A 157 15.24 -26.08 -30.45
N PRO A 158 14.69 -26.38 -29.24
CA PRO A 158 13.26 -26.53 -29.09
C PRO A 158 12.56 -25.18 -29.18
N VAL A 159 11.41 -25.17 -29.86
CA VAL A 159 10.55 -23.97 -29.93
C VAL A 159 10.02 -23.62 -28.56
N VAL A 160 9.60 -24.63 -27.78
CA VAL A 160 9.21 -24.58 -26.36
C VAL A 160 9.69 -25.86 -25.71
N ILE A 161 9.75 -25.90 -24.36
CA ILE A 161 10.06 -27.14 -23.63
C ILE A 161 8.79 -27.75 -23.04
N PRO A 162 8.74 -29.08 -22.79
CA PRO A 162 7.50 -29.79 -22.39
C PRO A 162 6.85 -29.33 -21.10
N SER A 163 7.58 -28.74 -20.18
CA SER A 163 7.16 -28.16 -18.89
C SER A 163 5.96 -28.82 -18.21
N ARG A 164 6.17 -29.81 -17.35
CA ARG A 164 5.10 -30.57 -16.68
C ARG A 164 4.30 -29.79 -15.62
N PHE A 165 4.58 -28.49 -15.43
CA PHE A 165 3.86 -27.60 -14.52
C PHE A 165 3.73 -26.21 -15.16
N PRO A 166 2.73 -25.41 -14.79
CA PRO A 166 2.47 -24.09 -15.38
C PRO A 166 3.48 -23.04 -14.89
N ASN A 167 4.73 -23.15 -15.38
CA ASN A 167 5.89 -22.38 -14.93
C ASN A 167 5.66 -20.86 -14.99
N LEU A 168 4.93 -20.37 -16.00
CA LEU A 168 4.70 -18.93 -16.16
C LEU A 168 3.97 -18.31 -14.96
N LEU A 169 2.97 -19.00 -14.40
CA LEU A 169 2.29 -18.56 -13.19
C LEU A 169 3.10 -18.86 -11.93
N VAL A 170 3.78 -20.00 -11.89
CA VAL A 170 4.54 -20.46 -10.71
C VAL A 170 5.74 -19.55 -10.44
N ASN A 171 6.57 -19.25 -11.42
CA ASN A 171 7.77 -18.43 -11.28
C ASN A 171 7.58 -16.97 -11.73
N GLY A 172 6.51 -16.69 -12.48
CA GLY A 172 6.29 -15.38 -13.05
C GLY A 172 7.26 -15.01 -14.16
N SER A 173 7.11 -13.79 -14.68
CA SER A 173 8.04 -13.22 -15.64
C SER A 173 7.94 -11.70 -15.67
N ASN A 174 9.06 -11.02 -15.82
CA ASN A 174 9.10 -9.56 -15.98
C ASN A 174 9.93 -9.22 -17.23
N GLY A 175 9.42 -8.36 -18.10
CA GLY A 175 10.10 -7.99 -19.33
C GLY A 175 9.56 -6.72 -19.97
N ILE A 176 10.48 -5.95 -20.58
CA ILE A 176 10.15 -4.72 -21.28
C ILE A 176 10.43 -4.95 -22.78
N ALA A 177 9.38 -4.89 -23.60
CA ALA A 177 9.46 -4.97 -25.04
C ALA A 177 9.23 -3.60 -25.67
N VAL A 178 9.17 -3.54 -27.00
CA VAL A 178 8.83 -2.31 -27.72
C VAL A 178 7.32 -2.09 -27.65
N GLY A 179 6.91 -0.99 -27.03
CA GLY A 179 5.51 -0.60 -26.92
C GLY A 179 4.66 -1.39 -25.93
N MET A 180 5.24 -2.40 -25.24
CA MET A 180 4.54 -3.22 -24.26
C MET A 180 5.50 -3.79 -23.22
N ALA A 181 4.95 -4.16 -22.06
CA ALA A 181 5.72 -4.80 -20.99
C ALA A 181 4.91 -5.95 -20.39
N THR A 182 5.60 -6.93 -19.85
CA THR A 182 5.01 -8.01 -19.05
C THR A 182 5.52 -7.92 -17.62
N SER A 183 4.63 -8.16 -16.65
CA SER A 183 4.95 -8.21 -15.23
C SER A 183 4.00 -9.21 -14.56
N ILE A 184 4.34 -10.48 -14.66
CA ILE A 184 3.56 -11.59 -14.12
C ILE A 184 4.22 -11.98 -12.80
N PRO A 185 3.50 -11.86 -11.65
CA PRO A 185 4.06 -12.24 -10.36
C PRO A 185 4.15 -13.76 -10.22
N PRO A 186 5.06 -14.27 -9.39
CA PRO A 186 5.08 -15.69 -9.02
C PRO A 186 3.91 -16.06 -8.11
N HIS A 187 3.53 -17.37 -8.13
CA HIS A 187 2.43 -17.92 -7.34
C HIS A 187 2.82 -19.22 -6.67
N ASN A 188 2.06 -19.61 -5.66
CA ASN A 188 2.27 -20.88 -4.97
C ASN A 188 1.93 -22.07 -5.88
N LEU A 189 2.84 -23.05 -5.93
CA LEU A 189 2.74 -24.22 -6.81
C LEU A 189 1.48 -25.06 -6.54
N LYS A 190 1.13 -25.29 -5.26
CA LYS A 190 -0.07 -26.06 -4.88
C LYS A 190 -1.34 -25.36 -5.41
N GLU A 191 -1.45 -24.04 -5.16
CA GLU A 191 -2.61 -23.27 -5.58
C GLU A 191 -2.79 -23.25 -7.11
N VAL A 192 -1.69 -23.10 -7.85
CA VAL A 192 -1.74 -23.06 -9.33
C VAL A 192 -2.07 -24.45 -9.90
N ILE A 193 -1.50 -25.52 -9.36
CA ILE A 193 -1.82 -26.88 -9.80
C ILE A 193 -3.27 -27.23 -9.47
N ASP A 194 -3.74 -26.92 -8.26
CA ASP A 194 -5.13 -27.19 -7.88
C ASP A 194 -6.11 -26.43 -8.77
N ALA A 195 -5.80 -25.19 -9.16
CA ALA A 195 -6.60 -24.42 -10.12
C ALA A 195 -6.54 -25.05 -11.54
N THR A 196 -5.37 -25.57 -11.95
CA THR A 196 -5.23 -26.28 -13.24
C THR A 196 -6.06 -27.54 -13.27
N ILE A 197 -6.05 -28.33 -12.18
CA ILE A 197 -6.88 -29.53 -12.04
C ILE A 197 -8.36 -29.17 -12.09
N LYS A 198 -8.76 -28.06 -11.45
CA LYS A 198 -10.16 -27.59 -11.53
C LYS A 198 -10.59 -27.26 -12.96
N VAL A 199 -9.70 -26.64 -13.77
CA VAL A 199 -9.98 -26.35 -15.19
C VAL A 199 -10.06 -27.65 -16.02
N ILE A 200 -9.27 -28.69 -15.68
CA ILE A 200 -9.35 -30.02 -16.32
C ILE A 200 -10.69 -30.68 -16.00
N ASP A 201 -11.11 -30.66 -14.73
CA ASP A 201 -12.33 -31.31 -14.28
C ASP A 201 -13.59 -30.56 -14.74
N GLU A 202 -13.55 -29.23 -14.77
CA GLU A 202 -14.67 -28.37 -15.16
C GLU A 202 -14.18 -27.23 -16.10
N PRO A 203 -14.08 -27.46 -17.41
CA PRO A 203 -13.56 -26.46 -18.36
C PRO A 203 -14.37 -25.15 -18.38
N ASP A 204 -15.67 -25.23 -18.08
CA ASP A 204 -16.59 -24.08 -18.04
C ASP A 204 -16.65 -23.40 -16.67
N CYS A 205 -15.75 -23.75 -15.70
CA CYS A 205 -15.76 -23.15 -14.36
C CYS A 205 -15.62 -21.62 -14.43
N ASP A 206 -16.27 -20.92 -13.49
CA ASP A 206 -16.18 -19.47 -13.41
C ASP A 206 -14.78 -19.04 -12.89
N ILE A 207 -14.30 -17.91 -13.42
CA ILE A 207 -13.03 -17.31 -12.98
C ILE A 207 -13.02 -17.01 -11.47
N GLU A 208 -14.18 -16.73 -10.87
CA GLU A 208 -14.30 -16.50 -9.43
C GLU A 208 -13.99 -17.75 -8.60
N GLU A 209 -14.21 -18.94 -9.13
CA GLU A 209 -13.84 -20.20 -8.46
C GLU A 209 -12.33 -20.37 -8.48
N LEU A 210 -11.68 -20.04 -9.60
CA LEU A 210 -10.22 -20.09 -9.74
C LEU A 210 -9.54 -19.06 -8.81
N ILE A 211 -10.12 -17.87 -8.67
CA ILE A 211 -9.65 -16.82 -7.74
C ILE A 211 -9.74 -17.24 -6.26
N LYS A 212 -10.65 -18.14 -5.92
CA LYS A 212 -10.72 -18.70 -4.56
C LYS A 212 -9.59 -19.71 -4.29
N ILE A 213 -9.15 -20.43 -5.32
CA ILE A 213 -8.07 -21.42 -5.24
C ILE A 213 -6.72 -20.70 -5.29
N VAL A 214 -6.47 -19.88 -6.34
CA VAL A 214 -5.27 -19.04 -6.45
C VAL A 214 -5.49 -17.77 -5.64
N LYS A 215 -5.08 -17.81 -4.38
CA LYS A 215 -5.35 -16.74 -3.41
C LYS A 215 -4.70 -15.43 -3.80
N GLY A 216 -3.55 -15.46 -4.50
CA GLY A 216 -2.81 -14.29 -4.94
C GLY A 216 -1.34 -14.58 -5.25
N PRO A 217 -0.56 -13.56 -5.63
CA PRO A 217 0.88 -13.68 -5.77
C PRO A 217 1.54 -14.26 -4.51
N ASP A 218 2.61 -15.03 -4.71
CA ASP A 218 3.41 -15.63 -3.64
C ASP A 218 4.89 -15.34 -3.91
N PHE A 219 5.35 -14.21 -3.36
CA PHE A 219 6.69 -13.70 -3.63
C PHE A 219 7.77 -14.50 -2.89
N PRO A 220 8.95 -14.70 -3.49
CA PRO A 220 10.05 -15.42 -2.84
C PRO A 220 10.55 -14.74 -1.57
N THR A 221 10.43 -13.41 -1.47
CA THR A 221 10.82 -12.60 -0.31
C THR A 221 9.73 -12.49 0.78
N GLY A 222 8.60 -13.20 0.64
CA GLY A 222 7.49 -13.13 1.59
C GLY A 222 6.70 -11.83 1.48
N ALA A 223 6.69 -11.02 2.54
CA ALA A 223 5.98 -9.77 2.67
C ALA A 223 4.44 -9.92 2.70
N GLN A 224 3.72 -8.81 2.83
CA GLN A 224 2.28 -8.78 2.99
C GLN A 224 1.62 -8.07 1.79
N ILE A 225 0.58 -8.67 1.24
CA ILE A 225 -0.28 -8.05 0.25
C ILE A 225 -1.46 -7.38 0.96
N LEU A 226 -1.66 -6.09 0.70
CA LEU A 226 -2.75 -5.30 1.27
C LEU A 226 -3.98 -5.34 0.35
N GLY A 227 -5.07 -5.92 0.86
CA GLY A 227 -6.33 -6.03 0.14
C GLY A 227 -6.33 -7.06 -0.99
N LYS A 228 -7.50 -7.28 -1.58
CA LYS A 228 -7.71 -8.28 -2.66
C LYS A 228 -8.23 -7.67 -3.97
N ALA A 229 -8.59 -6.38 -3.97
CA ALA A 229 -9.29 -5.77 -5.10
C ALA A 229 -8.43 -5.73 -6.38
N GLY A 230 -7.22 -5.15 -6.30
CA GLY A 230 -6.33 -5.03 -7.46
C GLY A 230 -5.84 -6.36 -8.02
N MET A 231 -5.68 -7.37 -7.15
CA MET A 231 -5.33 -8.73 -7.54
C MET A 231 -6.49 -9.41 -8.29
N LYS A 232 -7.72 -9.32 -7.78
CA LYS A 232 -8.90 -9.86 -8.46
C LYS A 232 -9.13 -9.21 -9.81
N GLU A 233 -8.91 -7.89 -9.90
CA GLU A 233 -8.97 -7.16 -11.16
C GLU A 233 -7.94 -7.70 -12.16
N ALA A 234 -6.69 -7.90 -11.72
CA ALA A 234 -5.63 -8.47 -12.57
C ALA A 234 -5.98 -9.87 -13.10
N TYR A 235 -6.55 -10.73 -12.27
CA TYR A 235 -6.94 -12.07 -12.71
C TYR A 235 -8.11 -12.06 -13.69
N ARG A 236 -9.05 -11.10 -13.56
CA ARG A 236 -10.20 -10.95 -14.47
C ARG A 236 -9.86 -10.28 -15.79
N THR A 237 -8.97 -9.29 -15.76
CA THR A 237 -8.71 -8.42 -16.92
C THR A 237 -7.31 -8.58 -17.51
N GLY A 238 -6.41 -9.26 -16.80
CA GLY A 238 -4.99 -9.36 -17.13
C GLY A 238 -4.15 -8.18 -16.67
N THR A 239 -4.76 -7.14 -16.06
CA THR A 239 -4.04 -5.96 -15.53
C THR A 239 -4.58 -5.55 -14.17
N GLY A 240 -3.69 -5.16 -13.26
CA GLY A 240 -4.07 -4.71 -11.92
C GLY A 240 -2.88 -4.24 -11.12
N LYS A 241 -3.15 -3.70 -9.92
CA LYS A 241 -2.13 -3.17 -9.04
C LYS A 241 -2.28 -3.74 -7.64
N VAL A 242 -1.22 -4.28 -7.08
CA VAL A 242 -1.17 -4.91 -5.77
C VAL A 242 -0.24 -4.12 -4.87
N LYS A 243 -0.71 -3.68 -3.71
CA LYS A 243 0.14 -3.05 -2.68
C LYS A 243 0.84 -4.15 -1.89
N VAL A 244 2.16 -4.06 -1.78
CA VAL A 244 3.00 -4.99 -1.02
C VAL A 244 3.70 -4.24 0.09
N ARG A 245 3.64 -4.75 1.31
CA ARG A 245 4.21 -4.14 2.53
C ARG A 245 5.17 -5.12 3.19
N SER A 246 6.27 -4.60 3.72
CA SER A 246 7.22 -5.35 4.54
C SER A 246 6.56 -5.94 5.78
N CYS A 247 7.06 -7.08 6.26
CA CYS A 247 6.74 -7.57 7.60
C CYS A 247 7.61 -6.83 8.61
N CYS A 248 6.95 -6.12 9.52
CA CYS A 248 7.59 -5.33 10.55
C CYS A 248 6.98 -5.67 11.91
N GLU A 249 7.82 -5.81 12.93
CA GLU A 249 7.44 -6.05 14.31
C GLU A 249 7.99 -4.93 15.20
N ILE A 250 7.22 -4.51 16.20
CA ILE A 250 7.67 -3.54 17.19
C ILE A 250 8.06 -4.34 18.43
N GLU A 251 9.33 -4.28 18.78
CA GLU A 251 9.90 -4.96 19.94
C GLU A 251 10.27 -3.92 21.00
N GLU A 252 10.07 -4.26 22.28
CA GLU A 252 10.62 -3.49 23.39
C GLU A 252 11.95 -4.08 23.85
N THR A 253 12.95 -3.23 24.00
CA THR A 253 14.27 -3.65 24.50
C THR A 253 14.27 -3.68 26.03
N ASP A 254 15.18 -4.46 26.63
CA ASP A 254 15.35 -4.57 28.11
C ASP A 254 15.56 -3.21 28.82
N ARG A 255 15.85 -2.16 28.08
CA ARG A 255 16.06 -0.79 28.58
C ARG A 255 14.83 0.11 28.42
N GLY A 256 13.67 -0.46 28.08
CA GLY A 256 12.42 0.28 27.87
C GLY A 256 12.46 1.25 26.69
N LYS A 257 13.22 0.92 25.62
CA LYS A 257 13.19 1.58 24.34
C LYS A 257 12.52 0.67 23.32
N SER A 258 11.77 1.23 22.42
CA SER A 258 11.17 0.49 21.33
C SER A 258 12.13 0.41 20.14
N GLN A 259 12.06 -0.68 19.39
CA GLN A 259 12.73 -0.86 18.11
C GLN A 259 11.75 -1.45 17.09
N ILE A 260 11.93 -1.08 15.83
CA ILE A 260 11.18 -1.65 14.72
C ILE A 260 12.10 -2.66 14.04
N VAL A 261 11.66 -3.90 13.94
CA VAL A 261 12.39 -5.00 13.31
C VAL A 261 11.68 -5.36 12.02
N ILE A 262 12.41 -5.31 10.90
CA ILE A 262 11.91 -5.63 9.56
C ILE A 262 12.51 -6.96 9.17
N THR A 263 11.67 -7.97 8.97
CA THR A 263 12.06 -9.36 8.67
C THR A 263 11.85 -9.74 7.20
N GLU A 264 10.95 -9.05 6.51
CA GLU A 264 10.65 -9.29 5.10
C GLU A 264 10.47 -7.95 4.37
N ILE A 265 10.92 -7.89 3.12
CA ILE A 265 10.81 -6.70 2.26
C ILE A 265 10.04 -7.02 0.99
N PRO A 266 9.39 -6.03 0.33
CA PRO A 266 8.67 -6.25 -0.90
C PRO A 266 9.56 -6.83 -2.01
N TYR A 267 8.97 -7.65 -2.86
CA TYR A 267 9.65 -8.30 -3.98
C TYR A 267 10.34 -7.30 -4.91
N MET A 268 11.55 -7.60 -5.34
CA MET A 268 12.43 -6.78 -6.20
C MET A 268 12.95 -5.49 -5.54
N VAL A 269 12.75 -5.28 -4.24
CA VAL A 269 13.35 -4.17 -3.51
C VAL A 269 14.80 -4.50 -3.14
N ASN A 270 15.70 -3.54 -3.36
CA ASN A 270 17.08 -3.64 -2.95
C ASN A 270 17.22 -3.22 -1.48
N LYS A 271 17.66 -4.13 -0.60
CA LYS A 271 17.73 -3.92 0.85
C LYS A 271 18.71 -2.80 1.24
N ALA A 272 19.88 -2.76 0.64
CA ALA A 272 20.88 -1.73 0.96
C ALA A 272 20.40 -0.32 0.59
N ARG A 273 19.82 -0.14 -0.60
CA ARG A 273 19.22 1.15 -1.02
C ARG A 273 18.04 1.55 -0.16
N LEU A 274 17.25 0.59 0.29
CA LEU A 274 16.14 0.84 1.21
C LEU A 274 16.66 1.40 2.53
N ILE A 275 17.69 0.79 3.13
CA ILE A 275 18.31 1.25 4.37
C ILE A 275 18.93 2.64 4.19
N GLU A 276 19.63 2.88 3.08
CA GLU A 276 20.21 4.20 2.74
C GLU A 276 19.10 5.26 2.66
N LYS A 277 18.01 4.97 1.97
CA LYS A 277 16.86 5.88 1.87
C LYS A 277 16.22 6.17 3.23
N MET A 278 16.09 5.16 4.09
CA MET A 278 15.60 5.34 5.46
C MET A 278 16.53 6.27 6.26
N ALA A 279 17.84 6.09 6.17
CA ALA A 279 18.82 6.92 6.83
C ALA A 279 18.79 8.38 6.32
N ASP A 280 18.60 8.59 5.02
CA ASP A 280 18.48 9.93 4.44
C ASP A 280 17.23 10.67 4.94
N LEU A 281 16.08 9.98 5.04
CA LEU A 281 14.87 10.58 5.61
C LEU A 281 15.03 11.02 7.06
N VAL A 282 15.84 10.29 7.85
CA VAL A 282 16.18 10.67 9.23
C VAL A 282 17.09 11.89 9.24
N LYS A 283 18.11 11.96 8.36
CA LYS A 283 19.00 13.13 8.22
C LYS A 283 18.24 14.37 7.77
N GLU A 284 17.30 14.21 6.84
CA GLU A 284 16.45 15.29 6.32
C GLU A 284 15.36 15.71 7.33
N LYS A 285 15.26 15.05 8.50
CA LYS A 285 14.23 15.28 9.54
C LYS A 285 12.79 15.06 9.04
N LYS A 286 12.61 14.28 7.98
CA LYS A 286 11.28 13.84 7.53
C LYS A 286 10.71 12.71 8.40
N VAL A 287 11.61 11.93 8.99
CA VAL A 287 11.29 10.90 9.98
C VAL A 287 12.11 11.21 11.24
N GLU A 288 11.43 11.60 12.29
CA GLU A 288 12.02 11.91 13.58
C GLU A 288 11.90 10.72 14.55
N GLY A 289 12.57 10.78 15.68
CA GLY A 289 12.48 9.73 16.71
C GLY A 289 13.40 8.53 16.52
N VAL A 290 14.14 8.43 15.40
CA VAL A 290 15.11 7.36 15.16
C VAL A 290 16.44 7.66 15.84
N SER A 291 16.99 6.65 16.52
CA SER A 291 18.32 6.71 17.17
C SER A 291 19.42 6.09 16.30
N ALA A 292 19.16 4.90 15.73
CA ALA A 292 20.09 4.18 14.86
C ALA A 292 19.33 3.27 13.91
N ILE A 293 19.95 2.94 12.78
CA ILE A 293 19.47 1.91 11.84
C ILE A 293 20.61 0.94 11.64
N ARG A 294 20.36 -0.36 11.83
CA ARG A 294 21.35 -1.43 11.69
C ARG A 294 20.81 -2.53 10.80
N ASP A 295 21.68 -3.10 10.00
CA ASP A 295 21.42 -4.30 9.25
C ASP A 295 22.04 -5.50 10.00
N GLU A 296 21.21 -6.36 10.53
CA GLU A 296 21.59 -7.58 11.26
C GLU A 296 21.27 -8.84 10.45
N SER A 297 20.97 -8.68 9.14
CA SER A 297 20.66 -9.78 8.24
C SER A 297 21.81 -10.78 8.17
N ASN A 298 21.47 -12.06 8.16
CA ASN A 298 22.42 -13.17 8.11
C ASN A 298 21.90 -14.29 7.18
N ARG A 299 22.44 -15.50 7.29
CA ARG A 299 22.02 -16.67 6.50
C ARG A 299 20.62 -17.18 6.86
N GLU A 300 20.10 -16.80 8.02
CA GLU A 300 18.76 -17.20 8.50
C GLU A 300 17.67 -16.31 7.91
N GLY A 301 18.02 -15.07 7.51
CA GLY A 301 17.07 -14.17 6.87
C GLY A 301 17.43 -12.70 6.99
N ILE A 302 16.49 -11.87 6.56
CA ILE A 302 16.56 -10.41 6.65
C ILE A 302 16.20 -9.99 8.09
N ARG A 303 17.03 -9.12 8.67
CA ARG A 303 16.75 -8.45 9.93
C ARG A 303 17.31 -7.02 9.90
N ILE A 304 16.46 -6.05 9.61
CA ILE A 304 16.80 -4.62 9.68
C ILE A 304 16.22 -4.09 10.97
N VAL A 305 17.05 -3.51 11.83
CA VAL A 305 16.65 -2.98 13.14
C VAL A 305 16.72 -1.47 13.13
N VAL A 306 15.60 -0.82 13.43
CA VAL A 306 15.47 0.62 13.60
C VAL A 306 15.26 0.91 15.08
N GLU A 307 16.30 1.41 15.75
CA GLU A 307 16.22 1.80 17.16
C GLU A 307 15.56 3.18 17.30
N LEU A 308 14.62 3.29 18.21
CA LEU A 308 13.89 4.52 18.48
C LEU A 308 14.42 5.24 19.72
N LYS A 309 14.20 6.55 19.80
CA LYS A 309 14.37 7.34 21.00
C LYS A 309 13.23 7.02 21.98
N ARG A 310 13.42 7.33 23.28
CA ARG A 310 12.42 7.03 24.32
C ARG A 310 11.05 7.66 24.06
N ASP A 311 11.06 8.85 23.48
CA ASP A 311 9.87 9.70 23.32
C ASP A 311 9.22 9.51 21.93
N ALA A 312 9.73 8.56 21.12
CA ALA A 312 9.22 8.33 19.77
C ALA A 312 8.09 7.33 19.76
N ASN A 313 7.02 7.64 19.05
CA ASN A 313 5.94 6.70 18.80
C ASN A 313 6.35 5.74 17.67
N PRO A 314 6.46 4.42 17.96
CA PRO A 314 6.93 3.44 16.97
C PRO A 314 6.01 3.33 15.75
N GLN A 315 4.68 3.40 15.97
CA GLN A 315 3.70 3.24 14.90
C GLN A 315 3.75 4.41 13.92
N ILE A 316 3.83 5.64 14.41
CA ILE A 316 3.95 6.85 13.58
C ILE A 316 5.26 6.82 12.78
N THR A 317 6.36 6.44 13.40
CA THR A 317 7.65 6.30 12.72
C THR A 317 7.58 5.25 11.61
N LEU A 318 6.97 4.11 11.89
CA LEU A 318 6.76 3.03 10.90
C LEU A 318 5.86 3.49 9.74
N ASN A 319 4.76 4.18 10.03
CA ASN A 319 3.85 4.72 9.02
C ASN A 319 4.54 5.73 8.10
N ARG A 320 5.39 6.60 8.66
CA ARG A 320 6.22 7.53 7.87
C ARG A 320 7.20 6.79 6.96
N PHE A 321 7.82 5.70 7.41
CA PHE A 321 8.65 4.87 6.57
C PHE A 321 7.84 4.18 5.45
N TYR A 322 6.66 3.65 5.73
CA TYR A 322 5.78 3.09 4.69
C TYR A 322 5.41 4.13 3.63
N LYS A 323 5.15 5.37 4.03
CA LYS A 323 4.78 6.45 3.09
C LYS A 323 5.94 6.92 2.21
N HIS A 324 7.17 6.93 2.72
CA HIS A 324 8.31 7.58 2.07
C HIS A 324 9.38 6.63 1.53
N THR A 325 9.24 5.33 1.75
CA THR A 325 10.21 4.31 1.31
C THR A 325 9.54 3.13 0.63
N GLN A 326 10.35 2.23 0.05
CA GLN A 326 9.88 0.97 -0.53
C GLN A 326 9.59 -0.12 0.53
N LEU A 327 9.48 0.21 1.82
CA LEU A 327 8.88 -0.71 2.81
C LEU A 327 7.41 -0.99 2.48
N GLN A 328 6.76 -0.10 1.76
CA GLN A 328 5.50 -0.35 1.10
C GLN A 328 5.61 0.12 -0.35
N ASP A 329 5.36 -0.79 -1.30
CA ASP A 329 5.44 -0.50 -2.73
C ASP A 329 4.25 -1.12 -3.46
N SER A 330 4.06 -0.74 -4.71
CA SER A 330 2.99 -1.24 -5.54
C SER A 330 3.55 -2.09 -6.66
N PHE A 331 3.16 -3.37 -6.71
CA PHE A 331 3.46 -4.25 -7.82
C PHE A 331 2.38 -4.13 -8.90
N SER A 332 2.76 -3.64 -10.09
CA SER A 332 1.84 -3.55 -11.23
C SER A 332 1.83 -4.90 -11.97
N MET A 333 0.70 -5.58 -11.97
CA MET A 333 0.50 -6.82 -12.70
C MET A 333 0.09 -6.52 -14.13
N ILE A 334 0.84 -7.06 -15.10
CA ILE A 334 0.55 -7.03 -16.53
C ILE A 334 0.77 -8.45 -17.05
N MET A 335 -0.31 -9.18 -17.22
CA MET A 335 -0.28 -10.60 -17.51
C MET A 335 -0.19 -10.83 -19.01
N LEU A 336 0.86 -10.29 -19.64
CA LEU A 336 1.13 -10.35 -21.08
C LEU A 336 2.08 -11.52 -21.40
N ALA A 337 1.69 -12.40 -22.29
CA ALA A 337 2.51 -13.53 -22.76
C ALA A 337 2.31 -13.77 -24.26
N LEU A 338 3.16 -14.63 -24.85
CA LEU A 338 3.01 -15.07 -26.23
C LEU A 338 2.08 -16.28 -26.29
N VAL A 339 1.00 -16.15 -27.04
CA VAL A 339 0.09 -17.24 -27.43
C VAL A 339 0.23 -17.46 -28.95
N ASP A 340 0.70 -18.61 -29.35
CA ASP A 340 0.99 -18.92 -30.76
C ASP A 340 1.81 -17.82 -31.48
N GLY A 341 2.82 -17.29 -30.77
CA GLY A 341 3.74 -16.25 -31.26
C GLY A 341 3.17 -14.83 -31.26
N LYS A 342 1.96 -14.60 -30.76
CA LYS A 342 1.32 -13.29 -30.67
C LYS A 342 1.25 -12.81 -29.22
N PRO A 343 1.58 -11.54 -28.93
CA PRO A 343 1.44 -11.00 -27.60
C PRO A 343 -0.03 -10.80 -27.22
N GLU A 344 -0.47 -11.40 -26.12
CA GLU A 344 -1.84 -11.33 -25.61
C GLU A 344 -1.84 -11.08 -24.12
N VAL A 345 -2.73 -10.20 -23.64
CA VAL A 345 -2.98 -9.98 -22.20
C VAL A 345 -4.00 -11.02 -21.76
N LEU A 346 -3.59 -11.88 -20.82
CA LEU A 346 -4.34 -13.07 -20.47
C LEU A 346 -5.01 -12.93 -19.10
N THR A 347 -6.22 -13.47 -18.98
CA THR A 347 -6.88 -13.69 -17.68
C THR A 347 -6.30 -14.93 -17.01
N LEU A 348 -6.50 -15.10 -15.69
CA LEU A 348 -6.05 -16.30 -14.98
C LEU A 348 -6.59 -17.59 -15.64
N LYS A 349 -7.88 -17.61 -15.97
CA LYS A 349 -8.50 -18.77 -16.63
C LYS A 349 -7.83 -19.08 -17.96
N ARG A 350 -7.59 -18.05 -18.80
CA ARG A 350 -6.98 -18.22 -20.12
C ARG A 350 -5.56 -18.77 -20.04
N PHE A 351 -4.77 -18.36 -19.04
CA PHE A 351 -3.45 -18.96 -18.78
C PHE A 351 -3.52 -20.48 -18.56
N LEU A 352 -4.44 -20.90 -17.69
CA LEU A 352 -4.60 -22.30 -17.34
C LEU A 352 -5.12 -23.13 -18.54
N GLU A 353 -6.07 -22.58 -19.29
CA GLU A 353 -6.61 -23.22 -20.51
C GLU A 353 -5.51 -23.45 -21.57
N GLU A 354 -4.68 -22.44 -21.85
CA GLU A 354 -3.58 -22.59 -22.81
C GLU A 354 -2.53 -23.58 -22.33
N TYR A 355 -2.25 -23.61 -21.03
CA TYR A 355 -1.35 -24.61 -20.46
C TYR A 355 -1.94 -26.03 -20.56
N VAL A 356 -3.21 -26.23 -20.23
CA VAL A 356 -3.89 -27.55 -20.33
C VAL A 356 -3.91 -28.03 -21.79
N LYS A 357 -4.23 -27.13 -22.72
CA LYS A 357 -4.19 -27.42 -24.17
C LYS A 357 -2.80 -27.89 -24.59
N PHE A 358 -1.76 -27.22 -24.16
CA PHE A 358 -0.38 -27.59 -24.45
C PHE A 358 0.00 -28.94 -23.83
N GLN A 359 -0.38 -29.20 -22.56
CA GLN A 359 -0.10 -30.49 -21.92
C GLN A 359 -0.83 -31.64 -22.61
N LYS A 360 -2.04 -31.45 -23.11
CA LYS A 360 -2.77 -32.42 -23.92
C LYS A 360 -1.96 -32.79 -25.18
N GLU A 361 -1.36 -31.80 -25.84
CA GLU A 361 -0.51 -32.04 -27.01
C GLU A 361 0.76 -32.81 -26.64
N VAL A 362 1.47 -32.37 -25.57
CA VAL A 362 2.70 -33.03 -25.12
C VAL A 362 2.47 -34.49 -24.75
N VAL A 363 1.44 -34.78 -23.95
CA VAL A 363 1.13 -36.17 -23.55
C VAL A 363 0.65 -37.01 -24.71
N THR A 364 -0.10 -36.44 -25.64
CA THR A 364 -0.52 -37.15 -26.86
C THR A 364 0.70 -37.53 -27.74
N ARG A 365 1.62 -36.58 -27.97
CA ARG A 365 2.84 -36.83 -28.77
C ARG A 365 3.76 -37.84 -28.07
N ARG A 366 3.97 -37.73 -26.79
CA ARG A 366 4.70 -38.67 -25.95
C ARG A 366 4.10 -40.09 -26.08
N THR A 367 2.79 -40.20 -25.91
CA THR A 367 2.08 -41.49 -25.97
C THR A 367 2.22 -42.13 -27.36
N LYS A 368 2.12 -41.34 -28.45
CA LYS A 368 2.37 -41.82 -29.80
C LYS A 368 3.79 -42.32 -30.01
N PHE A 369 4.78 -41.61 -29.48
CA PHE A 369 6.18 -42.00 -29.56
C PHE A 369 6.43 -43.31 -28.79
N ASP A 370 5.94 -43.41 -27.53
CA ASP A 370 6.07 -44.59 -26.72
C ASP A 370 5.32 -45.80 -27.29
N LEU A 371 4.16 -45.57 -27.93
CA LEU A 371 3.40 -46.59 -28.66
C LEU A 371 4.20 -47.10 -29.84
N ALA A 372 4.70 -46.22 -30.70
CA ALA A 372 5.48 -46.62 -31.90
C ALA A 372 6.74 -47.42 -31.51
N LYS A 373 7.42 -46.99 -30.44
CA LYS A 373 8.58 -47.69 -29.89
C LYS A 373 8.21 -49.06 -29.33
N ALA A 374 7.08 -49.16 -28.61
CA ALA A 374 6.58 -50.43 -28.09
C ALA A 374 6.15 -51.40 -29.19
N GLU A 375 5.44 -50.91 -30.20
CA GLU A 375 5.03 -51.71 -31.38
C GLU A 375 6.24 -52.19 -32.16
N ALA A 376 7.23 -51.35 -32.43
CA ALA A 376 8.46 -51.74 -33.09
C ALA A 376 9.22 -52.85 -32.31
N ARG A 377 9.25 -52.73 -30.99
CA ARG A 377 9.90 -53.76 -30.14
C ARG A 377 9.09 -55.06 -30.08
N ALA A 378 7.75 -54.96 -29.95
CA ALA A 378 6.85 -56.12 -29.96
C ALA A 378 6.95 -56.89 -31.29
N HIS A 379 7.02 -56.19 -32.44
CA HIS A 379 7.21 -56.77 -33.75
C HIS A 379 8.48 -57.59 -33.83
N ILE A 380 9.61 -57.11 -33.28
CA ILE A 380 10.85 -57.86 -33.25
C ILE A 380 10.71 -59.12 -32.36
N LEU A 381 10.07 -58.98 -31.19
CA LEU A 381 9.86 -60.09 -30.26
C LEU A 381 8.94 -61.17 -30.85
N GLU A 382 7.94 -60.76 -31.61
CA GLU A 382 7.07 -61.70 -32.35
C GLU A 382 7.85 -62.52 -33.35
N GLY A 383 8.75 -61.92 -34.12
CA GLY A 383 9.67 -62.70 -35.01
C GLY A 383 10.57 -63.66 -34.27
N LEU A 384 11.11 -63.18 -33.09
CA LEU A 384 11.94 -64.06 -32.24
C LEU A 384 11.14 -65.24 -31.66
N ARG A 385 9.85 -65.06 -31.31
CA ARG A 385 8.96 -66.16 -30.87
C ARG A 385 8.77 -67.18 -31.97
N ILE A 386 8.45 -66.72 -33.18
CA ILE A 386 8.31 -67.60 -34.36
C ILE A 386 9.59 -68.42 -34.58
N ALA A 387 10.78 -67.77 -34.44
CA ALA A 387 12.07 -68.44 -34.60
C ALA A 387 12.34 -69.47 -33.47
N LEU A 388 11.99 -69.18 -32.23
CA LEU A 388 12.15 -70.06 -31.07
C LEU A 388 11.21 -71.29 -31.11
N ASP A 389 9.98 -71.04 -31.62
CA ASP A 389 9.02 -72.16 -31.82
C ASP A 389 9.42 -73.10 -32.94
N ASN A 390 10.22 -72.65 -33.95
CA ASN A 390 10.68 -73.39 -35.09
C ASN A 390 12.23 -73.47 -35.14
N ILE A 391 12.88 -73.59 -33.99
CA ILE A 391 14.33 -73.37 -33.83
C ILE A 391 15.18 -74.26 -34.78
N ASP A 392 14.86 -75.55 -34.87
CA ASP A 392 15.63 -76.49 -35.68
C ASP A 392 15.51 -76.16 -37.17
N ALA A 393 14.31 -75.75 -37.62
CA ALA A 393 14.06 -75.33 -38.98
C ALA A 393 14.77 -74.01 -39.32
N VAL A 394 14.78 -73.04 -38.39
CA VAL A 394 15.50 -71.80 -38.56
C VAL A 394 17.01 -72.02 -38.65
N ILE A 395 17.59 -72.83 -37.77
CA ILE A 395 19.00 -73.14 -37.81
C ILE A 395 19.39 -73.86 -39.10
N LYS A 396 18.54 -74.77 -39.56
CA LYS A 396 18.72 -75.48 -40.83
C LYS A 396 18.74 -74.54 -42.02
N THR A 397 17.73 -73.63 -42.07
CA THR A 397 17.62 -72.64 -43.15
C THR A 397 18.84 -71.69 -43.12
N ILE A 398 19.33 -71.26 -42.02
CA ILE A 398 20.51 -70.39 -41.94
C ILE A 398 21.78 -71.12 -42.38
N ARG A 399 21.95 -72.39 -42.01
CA ARG A 399 23.13 -73.22 -42.40
C ARG A 399 23.13 -73.59 -43.88
N GLU A 400 21.97 -73.83 -44.52
CA GLU A 400 21.84 -74.20 -45.85
C GLU A 400 21.88 -73.00 -46.81
N SER A 401 21.75 -71.75 -46.28
CA SER A 401 21.82 -70.50 -47.07
C SER A 401 23.27 -70.07 -47.28
N TYR A 402 23.65 -69.78 -48.46
CA TYR A 402 25.02 -69.39 -48.86
C TYR A 402 25.25 -67.90 -48.72
N SER A 403 24.29 -67.03 -49.11
CA SER A 403 24.35 -65.57 -49.02
C SER A 403 22.99 -64.92 -48.82
N ASN A 404 21.91 -65.67 -48.88
CA ASN A 404 20.50 -65.17 -48.89
C ASN A 404 19.71 -65.72 -47.67
N ALA A 405 20.41 -65.88 -46.51
CA ALA A 405 19.79 -66.39 -45.29
C ALA A 405 18.61 -65.51 -44.79
N LYS A 406 18.68 -64.18 -44.99
CA LYS A 406 17.65 -63.25 -44.65
C LYS A 406 16.39 -63.42 -45.45
N GLU A 407 16.53 -63.50 -46.80
CA GLU A 407 15.43 -63.71 -47.71
C GLU A 407 14.75 -65.07 -47.50
N ASN A 408 15.54 -66.11 -47.30
CA ASN A 408 15.06 -67.48 -47.01
C ASN A 408 14.27 -67.54 -45.67
N LEU A 409 14.69 -66.83 -44.69
CA LEU A 409 13.94 -66.70 -43.43
C LEU A 409 12.63 -65.97 -43.62
N MET A 410 12.61 -64.87 -44.39
CA MET A 410 11.38 -64.12 -44.72
C MET A 410 10.37 -64.99 -45.41
N GLU A 411 10.78 -65.74 -46.46
CA GLU A 411 9.94 -66.62 -47.28
C GLU A 411 9.41 -67.83 -46.51
N ASN A 412 10.27 -68.53 -45.79
CA ASN A 412 9.91 -69.74 -45.08
C ASN A 412 9.05 -69.58 -43.84
N PHE A 413 9.18 -68.47 -43.18
CA PHE A 413 8.50 -68.20 -41.85
C PHE A 413 7.59 -67.01 -41.91
N GLY A 414 7.45 -66.34 -43.04
CA GLY A 414 6.59 -65.14 -43.18
C GLY A 414 7.06 -63.93 -42.36
N LEU A 415 8.38 -63.81 -42.19
CA LEU A 415 9.00 -62.76 -41.37
C LEU A 415 9.23 -61.49 -42.16
N SER A 416 9.15 -60.35 -41.48
CA SER A 416 9.57 -59.08 -42.07
C SER A 416 11.09 -58.95 -42.11
N ASP A 417 11.60 -58.04 -42.92
CA ASP A 417 13.03 -57.74 -43.04
C ASP A 417 13.72 -57.51 -41.70
N ILE A 418 13.09 -56.70 -40.83
CA ILE A 418 13.55 -56.33 -39.49
C ILE A 418 13.56 -57.56 -38.58
N GLN A 419 12.53 -58.43 -38.66
CA GLN A 419 12.42 -59.62 -37.83
C GLN A 419 13.52 -60.68 -38.28
N ALA A 420 13.68 -60.87 -39.57
CA ALA A 420 14.70 -61.78 -40.10
C ALA A 420 16.12 -61.32 -39.70
N GLN A 421 16.39 -60.02 -39.80
CA GLN A 421 17.69 -59.49 -39.36
C GLN A 421 17.90 -59.68 -37.84
N ALA A 422 16.91 -59.47 -37.02
CA ALA A 422 16.98 -59.65 -35.57
C ALA A 422 17.23 -61.10 -35.17
N ILE A 423 16.72 -62.06 -35.97
CA ILE A 423 16.99 -63.48 -35.80
C ILE A 423 18.44 -63.80 -36.15
N LEU A 424 18.98 -63.28 -37.26
CA LEU A 424 20.38 -63.47 -37.70
C LEU A 424 21.37 -62.89 -36.67
N ASP A 425 21.01 -61.76 -36.06
CA ASP A 425 21.84 -61.10 -35.02
C ASP A 425 21.70 -61.74 -33.63
N MET A 426 20.86 -62.80 -33.51
CA MET A 426 20.59 -63.44 -32.22
C MET A 426 21.79 -64.30 -31.76
N ARG A 427 22.23 -64.03 -30.51
CA ARG A 427 23.34 -64.89 -29.93
C ARG A 427 22.82 -66.27 -29.56
N LEU A 428 23.62 -67.27 -29.80
CA LEU A 428 23.29 -68.69 -29.45
C LEU A 428 22.88 -68.89 -27.97
N ALA A 429 23.39 -68.08 -27.08
CA ALA A 429 22.99 -68.09 -25.66
C ALA A 429 21.51 -67.82 -25.46
N ARG A 430 20.84 -67.10 -26.36
CA ARG A 430 19.39 -66.79 -26.30
C ARG A 430 18.47 -67.95 -26.64
N LEU A 431 19.04 -69.07 -27.09
CA LEU A 431 18.24 -70.26 -27.40
C LEU A 431 17.94 -71.14 -26.16
N GLN A 432 18.38 -70.71 -25.00
CA GLN A 432 18.12 -71.42 -23.70
C GLN A 432 16.66 -71.22 -23.29
N GLY A 433 16.09 -72.22 -22.58
CA GLY A 433 14.70 -72.21 -22.16
C GLY A 433 14.32 -71.02 -21.27
N LEU A 434 15.24 -70.57 -20.38
CA LEU A 434 15.10 -69.36 -19.56
C LEU A 434 14.99 -68.05 -20.36
N GLU A 435 15.67 -67.96 -21.51
CA GLU A 435 15.60 -66.79 -22.37
C GLU A 435 14.26 -66.73 -23.16
N ARG A 436 13.70 -67.93 -23.51
CA ARG A 436 12.38 -68.03 -24.09
C ARG A 436 11.29 -67.45 -23.18
N GLU A 437 11.31 -67.78 -21.90
CA GLU A 437 10.38 -67.22 -20.90
C GLU A 437 10.53 -65.72 -20.73
N LYS A 438 11.73 -65.18 -20.75
CA LYS A 438 11.97 -63.74 -20.73
C LYS A 438 11.39 -63.04 -21.94
N ILE A 439 11.58 -63.60 -23.16
CA ILE A 439 11.01 -63.02 -24.39
C ILE A 439 9.48 -63.02 -24.34
N GLU A 440 8.87 -64.11 -23.86
CA GLU A 440 7.43 -64.22 -23.72
C GLU A 440 6.89 -63.21 -22.70
N ASN A 441 7.53 -63.08 -21.57
CA ASN A 441 7.15 -62.11 -20.53
C ASN A 441 7.30 -60.65 -21.03
N GLU A 442 8.43 -60.33 -21.71
CA GLU A 442 8.64 -58.98 -22.29
C GLU A 442 7.56 -58.68 -23.35
N TYR A 443 7.22 -59.65 -24.21
CA TYR A 443 6.17 -59.48 -25.20
C TYR A 443 4.81 -59.22 -24.58
N ASN A 444 4.43 -60.01 -23.59
CA ASN A 444 3.15 -59.86 -22.89
C ASN A 444 3.06 -58.53 -22.13
N GLU A 445 4.13 -58.05 -21.53
CA GLU A 445 4.18 -56.71 -20.91
C GLU A 445 4.06 -55.60 -21.94
N LEU A 446 4.73 -55.75 -23.08
CA LEU A 446 4.63 -54.77 -24.18
C LEU A 446 3.23 -54.73 -24.78
N MET A 447 2.56 -55.85 -24.94
CA MET A 447 1.19 -55.92 -25.44
C MET A 447 0.22 -55.22 -24.48
N LYS A 448 0.37 -55.34 -23.19
CA LYS A 448 -0.36 -54.60 -22.18
C LYS A 448 -0.13 -53.07 -22.30
N LYS A 449 1.14 -52.68 -22.46
CA LYS A 449 1.49 -51.24 -22.67
C LYS A 449 0.91 -50.68 -23.96
N ILE A 450 0.98 -51.44 -25.05
CA ILE A 450 0.40 -51.06 -26.36
C ILE A 450 -1.11 -50.87 -26.23
N ALA A 451 -1.81 -51.81 -25.61
CA ALA A 451 -3.23 -51.70 -25.34
C ALA A 451 -3.56 -50.44 -24.54
N TYR A 452 -2.79 -50.21 -23.49
CA TYR A 452 -2.96 -48.98 -22.64
C TYR A 452 -2.70 -47.71 -23.43
N TYR A 453 -1.60 -47.61 -24.21
CA TYR A 453 -1.34 -46.43 -25.03
C TYR A 453 -2.43 -46.18 -26.09
N LYS A 454 -2.96 -47.24 -26.70
CA LYS A 454 -4.08 -47.14 -27.64
C LYS A 454 -5.34 -46.64 -26.95
N SER A 455 -5.62 -47.08 -25.75
CA SER A 455 -6.79 -46.58 -24.97
C SER A 455 -6.63 -45.12 -24.60
N LEU A 456 -5.44 -44.67 -24.21
CA LEU A 456 -5.15 -43.26 -23.94
C LEU A 456 -5.35 -42.36 -25.14
N LEU A 457 -4.96 -42.81 -26.31
CA LEU A 457 -5.13 -42.03 -27.56
C LEU A 457 -6.58 -42.04 -28.09
N ALA A 458 -7.39 -43.02 -27.70
CA ALA A 458 -8.79 -43.14 -28.11
C ALA A 458 -9.75 -42.40 -27.16
N ASP A 459 -9.35 -42.18 -25.89
CA ASP A 459 -10.21 -41.59 -24.86
C ASP A 459 -9.54 -40.35 -24.22
N GLU A 460 -10.15 -39.18 -24.51
CA GLU A 460 -9.66 -37.89 -23.98
C GLU A 460 -9.75 -37.82 -22.45
N VAL A 461 -10.74 -38.46 -21.84
CA VAL A 461 -10.91 -38.43 -20.38
C VAL A 461 -9.74 -39.17 -19.71
N LEU A 462 -9.34 -40.32 -20.25
CA LEU A 462 -8.18 -41.05 -19.75
C LEU A 462 -6.90 -40.25 -19.93
N LEU A 463 -6.74 -39.57 -21.07
CA LEU A 463 -5.58 -38.71 -21.34
C LEU A 463 -5.50 -37.55 -20.33
N MET A 464 -6.61 -36.89 -20.07
CA MET A 464 -6.68 -35.81 -19.06
C MET A 464 -6.45 -36.34 -17.64
N GLY A 465 -6.86 -37.57 -17.36
CA GLY A 465 -6.55 -38.27 -16.10
C GLY A 465 -5.04 -38.38 -15.86
N VAL A 466 -4.26 -38.79 -16.90
CA VAL A 466 -2.79 -38.86 -16.81
C VAL A 466 -2.17 -37.50 -16.53
N ILE A 467 -2.64 -36.42 -17.17
CA ILE A 467 -2.16 -35.05 -16.92
C ILE A 467 -2.43 -34.65 -15.47
N LYS A 468 -3.61 -34.96 -14.96
CA LYS A 468 -3.99 -34.67 -13.57
C LYS A 468 -3.12 -35.42 -12.56
N ASP A 469 -2.86 -36.71 -12.80
CA ASP A 469 -2.01 -37.53 -11.94
C ASP A 469 -0.57 -36.99 -11.90
N GLU A 470 -0.02 -36.62 -13.06
CA GLU A 470 1.31 -36.03 -13.18
C GLU A 470 1.43 -34.65 -12.48
N LEU A 471 0.41 -33.81 -12.62
CA LEU A 471 0.34 -32.55 -11.89
C LEU A 471 0.26 -32.77 -10.38
N THR A 472 -0.54 -33.75 -9.93
CA THR A 472 -0.66 -34.11 -8.54
C THR A 472 0.67 -34.61 -7.96
N GLU A 473 1.41 -35.47 -8.71
CA GLU A 473 2.75 -35.90 -8.33
C GLU A 473 3.71 -34.73 -8.09
N ILE A 474 3.71 -33.73 -9.00
CA ILE A 474 4.56 -32.55 -8.89
C ILE A 474 4.13 -31.68 -7.72
N ARG A 475 2.82 -31.46 -7.52
CA ARG A 475 2.29 -30.72 -6.37
C ARG A 475 2.73 -31.33 -5.03
N ASP A 476 2.61 -32.64 -4.91
CA ASP A 476 2.88 -33.32 -3.65
C ASP A 476 4.39 -33.42 -3.38
N LYS A 477 5.22 -33.50 -4.42
CA LYS A 477 6.68 -33.61 -4.32
C LYS A 477 7.37 -32.28 -4.09
N TYR A 478 6.92 -31.18 -4.72
CA TYR A 478 7.60 -29.89 -4.74
C TYR A 478 6.80 -28.75 -4.12
N GLY A 479 5.55 -28.96 -3.81
CA GLY A 479 4.68 -27.94 -3.23
C GLY A 479 5.05 -27.62 -1.79
N ASP A 480 5.23 -26.34 -1.51
CA ASP A 480 5.50 -25.77 -0.19
C ASP A 480 4.35 -24.89 0.29
N GLU A 481 4.49 -24.35 1.48
CA GLU A 481 3.53 -23.40 2.03
C GLU A 481 3.74 -22.00 1.43
N ARG A 482 2.65 -21.20 1.43
CA ARG A 482 2.68 -19.80 0.98
C ARG A 482 3.61 -18.98 1.86
N ARG A 483 4.46 -18.16 1.24
CA ARG A 483 5.36 -17.22 1.92
C ARG A 483 4.69 -15.86 2.13
N THR A 484 4.03 -15.32 1.11
CA THR A 484 3.39 -14.00 1.16
C THR A 484 2.04 -14.07 1.85
N GLN A 485 1.84 -13.24 2.86
CA GLN A 485 0.56 -13.12 3.58
C GLN A 485 -0.39 -12.16 2.84
N ILE A 486 -1.70 -12.41 2.95
CA ILE A 486 -2.73 -11.51 2.41
C ILE A 486 -3.54 -10.96 3.57
N VAL A 487 -3.38 -9.67 3.82
CA VAL A 487 -4.02 -8.96 4.94
C VAL A 487 -5.08 -7.98 4.43
N ARG A 488 -5.93 -7.50 5.32
CA ARG A 488 -6.91 -6.46 4.96
C ARG A 488 -6.17 -5.16 4.63
N ASP A 489 -6.65 -4.43 3.63
CA ASP A 489 -6.19 -3.07 3.37
C ASP A 489 -6.88 -2.15 4.38
N GLU A 490 -6.13 -1.56 5.28
CA GLU A 490 -6.60 -0.59 6.28
C GLU A 490 -6.78 0.81 5.69
N GLY A 491 -6.57 0.96 4.38
CA GLY A 491 -6.66 2.24 3.68
C GLY A 491 -5.30 2.88 3.40
N GLU A 492 -5.33 4.08 2.84
CA GLU A 492 -4.13 4.90 2.69
C GLU A 492 -3.88 5.64 4.01
N PHE A 493 -2.61 5.81 4.38
CA PHE A 493 -2.26 6.65 5.52
C PHE A 493 -2.70 8.09 5.25
N ASP A 494 -3.63 8.58 6.04
CA ASP A 494 -3.95 9.99 6.08
C ASP A 494 -2.80 10.78 6.73
N GLU A 495 -2.72 12.08 6.49
CA GLU A 495 -1.70 12.91 7.15
C GLU A 495 -1.84 12.86 8.68
N GLU A 496 -3.03 12.59 9.16
CA GLU A 496 -3.37 12.43 10.58
C GLU A 496 -2.66 11.21 11.21
N ASP A 497 -2.55 10.08 10.48
CA ASP A 497 -1.83 8.87 10.93
C ASP A 497 -0.32 9.05 11.08
N LEU A 498 0.20 10.18 10.60
CA LEU A 498 1.63 10.53 10.64
C LEU A 498 1.97 11.56 11.71
N VAL A 499 0.98 12.04 12.41
CA VAL A 499 1.10 13.06 13.48
C VAL A 499 0.71 12.44 14.80
N GLU A 500 1.51 12.68 15.83
CA GLU A 500 1.20 12.22 17.18
C GLU A 500 -0.01 12.97 17.74
N GLU A 501 -0.95 12.22 18.34
CA GLU A 501 -2.07 12.82 19.06
C GLU A 501 -1.59 13.33 20.41
N GLU A 502 -1.49 14.64 20.54
CA GLU A 502 -1.06 15.32 21.76
C GLU A 502 -1.97 16.53 22.06
N ASN A 503 -2.09 16.87 23.34
CA ASN A 503 -2.76 18.08 23.74
C ASN A 503 -1.88 19.29 23.44
N VAL A 504 -2.46 20.26 22.74
CA VAL A 504 -1.75 21.47 22.33
C VAL A 504 -2.52 22.72 22.68
N THR A 505 -1.79 23.78 22.88
CA THR A 505 -2.33 25.11 23.08
C THR A 505 -2.14 25.94 21.83
N ILE A 506 -3.25 26.38 21.24
CA ILE A 506 -3.27 27.28 20.09
C ILE A 506 -3.42 28.70 20.61
N THR A 507 -2.44 29.55 20.31
CA THR A 507 -2.50 30.98 20.67
C THR A 507 -2.80 31.78 19.41
N PHE A 508 -3.81 32.65 19.50
CA PHE A 508 -4.22 33.53 18.43
C PHE A 508 -4.14 35.00 18.88
N THR A 509 -3.50 35.88 18.08
CA THR A 509 -3.34 37.29 18.43
C THR A 509 -4.33 38.21 17.68
N HIS A 510 -4.51 39.42 18.15
CA HIS A 510 -5.39 40.44 17.56
C HIS A 510 -5.00 40.78 16.12
N LEU A 511 -3.71 40.83 15.80
CA LEU A 511 -3.21 41.09 14.46
C LEU A 511 -3.19 39.83 13.56
N GLY A 512 -3.71 38.70 14.05
CA GLY A 512 -3.89 37.48 13.24
C GLY A 512 -2.68 36.57 13.20
N TYR A 513 -1.75 36.66 14.16
CA TYR A 513 -0.70 35.65 14.32
C TYR A 513 -1.24 34.47 15.09
N ILE A 514 -0.85 33.27 14.69
CA ILE A 514 -1.22 32.02 15.33
C ILE A 514 -0.01 31.10 15.49
N LYS A 515 0.00 30.32 16.55
CA LYS A 515 1.00 29.29 16.80
C LYS A 515 0.40 28.14 17.59
N ARG A 516 1.02 26.99 17.47
CA ARG A 516 0.78 25.80 18.26
C ARG A 516 1.95 25.57 19.22
N VAL A 517 1.65 25.24 20.47
CA VAL A 517 2.64 24.92 21.52
C VAL A 517 2.15 23.68 22.24
N PRO A 518 3.00 22.65 22.49
CA PRO A 518 2.62 21.51 23.33
C PRO A 518 2.09 21.96 24.69
N ALA A 519 1.02 21.35 25.19
CA ALA A 519 0.39 21.76 26.45
C ALA A 519 1.34 21.68 27.66
N ASP A 520 2.26 20.71 27.67
CA ASP A 520 3.27 20.50 28.73
C ASP A 520 4.26 21.68 28.89
N THR A 521 4.34 22.55 27.87
CA THR A 521 5.20 23.75 27.93
C THR A 521 4.70 24.76 28.95
N TYR A 522 3.43 24.72 29.33
CA TYR A 522 2.79 25.57 30.32
C TYR A 522 2.65 24.87 31.68
N LYS A 523 3.76 24.46 32.33
CA LYS A 523 3.74 23.81 33.63
C LYS A 523 3.13 24.71 34.70
N ALA A 524 2.21 24.16 35.48
CA ALA A 524 1.58 24.84 36.62
C ALA A 524 2.64 25.34 37.65
N GLN A 525 2.57 26.63 38.03
CA GLN A 525 3.44 27.19 39.06
C GLN A 525 2.73 27.23 40.39
N LYS A 526 3.48 26.96 41.47
CA LYS A 526 2.95 27.08 42.84
C LYS A 526 2.58 28.55 43.19
N ARG A 527 1.61 28.74 44.08
CA ARG A 527 1.20 30.06 44.61
C ARG A 527 2.43 30.94 44.95
N GLY A 528 2.50 32.17 44.42
CA GLY A 528 3.59 33.13 44.65
C GLY A 528 4.70 33.12 43.61
N GLY A 529 4.64 32.30 42.55
CA GLY A 529 5.58 32.31 41.43
C GLY A 529 5.46 33.60 40.60
N LYS A 530 6.59 34.11 40.08
CA LYS A 530 6.62 35.15 39.05
C LYS A 530 6.04 34.54 37.78
N GLY A 531 4.96 35.11 37.23
CA GLY A 531 4.36 34.67 35.99
C GLY A 531 5.39 34.47 34.86
N ILE A 532 5.13 33.52 33.96
CA ILE A 532 6.02 33.22 32.86
C ILE A 532 5.64 34.11 31.66
N THR A 533 6.64 34.73 31.02
CA THR A 533 6.44 35.53 29.79
C THR A 533 5.88 34.63 28.70
N GLY A 534 4.69 34.87 28.22
CA GLY A 534 4.03 34.18 27.14
C GLY A 534 4.61 34.55 25.75
N VAL A 535 3.80 35.14 24.91
CA VAL A 535 4.18 35.53 23.56
C VAL A 535 4.88 36.89 23.54
N THR A 536 5.99 37.05 22.83
CA THR A 536 6.54 38.36 22.50
C THR A 536 5.74 38.94 21.36
N THR A 537 4.83 39.88 21.65
CA THR A 537 3.99 40.59 20.68
C THR A 537 4.69 41.84 20.13
N ARG A 538 4.23 42.37 18.97
CA ARG A 538 4.62 43.71 18.51
C ARG A 538 3.93 44.77 19.41
N ASP A 539 4.49 45.99 19.39
CA ASP A 539 3.76 47.15 19.90
C ASP A 539 2.39 47.18 19.22
N ASN A 540 1.30 47.16 19.99
CA ASN A 540 -0.11 47.11 19.55
C ASN A 540 -0.67 45.73 19.16
N ASP A 541 0.02 44.56 19.42
CA ASP A 541 -0.58 43.25 19.30
C ASP A 541 -0.74 42.56 20.66
N PHE A 542 -1.76 41.69 20.79
CA PHE A 542 -2.04 40.95 22.02
C PHE A 542 -2.71 39.64 21.75
N VAL A 543 -2.57 38.68 22.67
CA VAL A 543 -3.28 37.41 22.57
C VAL A 543 -4.78 37.65 22.72
N LYS A 544 -5.51 37.39 21.65
CA LYS A 544 -6.98 37.57 21.61
C LYS A 544 -7.67 36.31 22.13
N ASP A 545 -7.13 35.11 21.77
CA ASP A 545 -7.74 33.86 22.11
C ASP A 545 -6.66 32.80 22.35
N LEU A 546 -6.97 31.86 23.24
CA LEU A 546 -6.12 30.72 23.58
C LEU A 546 -7.01 29.48 23.68
N VAL A 547 -6.77 28.51 22.81
CA VAL A 547 -7.60 27.34 22.67
C VAL A 547 -6.77 26.11 22.99
N MET A 548 -7.20 25.28 23.93
CA MET A 548 -6.62 23.97 24.21
C MET A 548 -7.41 22.92 23.43
N THR A 549 -6.69 22.05 22.73
CA THR A 549 -7.28 21.06 21.84
C THR A 549 -6.29 19.93 21.56
N SER A 550 -6.73 18.82 20.94
CA SER A 550 -5.83 17.79 20.40
C SER A 550 -5.27 18.20 19.04
N THR A 551 -4.06 17.75 18.71
CA THR A 551 -3.48 17.90 17.36
C THR A 551 -4.43 17.40 16.27
N HIS A 552 -5.24 16.39 16.54
CA HIS A 552 -6.18 15.79 15.60
C HIS A 552 -7.54 16.48 15.52
N ASP A 553 -7.84 17.44 16.41
CA ASP A 553 -9.10 18.18 16.37
C ASP A 553 -9.18 19.13 15.19
N ASN A 554 -10.39 19.38 14.72
CA ASN A 554 -10.65 20.41 13.72
C ASN A 554 -10.73 21.78 14.38
N LEU A 555 -10.08 22.76 13.80
CA LEU A 555 -10.20 24.15 14.19
C LEU A 555 -11.06 24.91 13.17
N MET A 556 -12.16 25.47 13.64
CA MET A 556 -13.07 26.29 12.86
C MET A 556 -12.76 27.77 13.10
N PHE A 557 -12.29 28.44 12.05
CA PHE A 557 -12.02 29.87 12.04
C PHE A 557 -13.19 30.63 11.42
N PHE A 558 -13.82 31.51 12.18
CA PHE A 558 -14.92 32.32 11.70
C PHE A 558 -14.47 33.76 11.46
N THR A 559 -14.91 34.34 10.35
CA THR A 559 -14.50 35.68 9.95
C THR A 559 -15.63 36.70 10.10
N ASN A 560 -15.26 37.99 10.23
CA ASN A 560 -16.21 39.08 10.30
C ASN A 560 -17.14 39.16 9.07
N THR A 561 -16.74 38.60 7.95
CA THR A 561 -17.54 38.49 6.72
C THR A 561 -18.53 37.32 6.70
N GLY A 562 -18.65 36.57 7.83
CA GLY A 562 -19.59 35.46 7.96
C GLY A 562 -19.16 34.17 7.30
N LYS A 563 -17.88 34.02 7.01
CA LYS A 563 -17.29 32.78 6.45
C LYS A 563 -16.63 31.98 7.54
N ALA A 564 -16.47 30.66 7.26
CA ALA A 564 -15.74 29.73 8.08
C ALA A 564 -14.64 29.02 7.26
N HIS A 565 -13.52 28.74 7.90
CA HIS A 565 -12.42 27.95 7.39
C HIS A 565 -12.15 26.82 8.39
N LYS A 566 -11.90 25.60 7.87
CA LYS A 566 -11.63 24.41 8.67
C LYS A 566 -10.23 23.91 8.36
N ILE A 567 -9.40 23.73 9.39
CA ILE A 567 -8.10 23.08 9.30
C ILE A 567 -7.92 22.16 10.51
N LYS A 568 -7.03 21.19 10.40
CA LYS A 568 -6.61 20.38 11.54
C LYS A 568 -5.64 21.15 12.43
N ALA A 569 -5.66 20.91 13.74
CA ALA A 569 -4.78 21.63 14.65
C ALA A 569 -3.29 21.37 14.38
N TYR A 570 -2.92 20.18 13.88
CA TYR A 570 -1.55 19.87 13.49
C TYR A 570 -1.05 20.67 12.26
N GLU A 571 -1.92 21.21 11.43
CA GLU A 571 -1.53 22.05 10.29
C GLU A 571 -0.98 23.43 10.74
N ILE A 572 -1.26 23.83 11.99
CA ILE A 572 -0.68 25.04 12.56
C ILE A 572 0.78 24.78 12.92
N PRO A 573 1.73 25.60 12.44
CA PRO A 573 3.13 25.42 12.75
C PRO A 573 3.41 25.46 14.26
N GLU A 574 4.19 24.49 14.72
CA GLU A 574 4.69 24.47 16.08
C GLU A 574 5.71 25.58 16.28
N ALA A 575 5.67 26.21 17.43
CA ALA A 575 6.57 27.29 17.78
C ALA A 575 6.92 27.28 19.25
N THR A 576 8.04 27.88 19.60
CA THR A 576 8.43 28.05 20.99
C THR A 576 7.47 28.99 21.70
N ARG A 577 7.38 28.88 23.03
CA ARG A 577 6.50 29.71 23.91
C ARG A 577 6.65 31.19 23.63
N THR A 578 7.87 31.71 23.44
CA THR A 578 8.16 33.13 23.24
C THR A 578 8.06 33.59 21.78
N ALA A 579 7.96 32.65 20.81
CA ALA A 579 7.85 33.00 19.42
C ALA A 579 6.53 33.71 19.11
N ARG A 580 6.56 34.61 18.11
CA ARG A 580 5.38 35.38 17.66
C ARG A 580 4.32 34.51 17.00
N GLY A 581 4.72 33.41 16.37
CA GLY A 581 3.84 32.59 15.54
C GLY A 581 3.86 33.05 14.07
N THR A 582 3.01 32.40 13.28
CA THR A 582 2.87 32.60 11.83
C THR A 582 1.57 33.37 11.53
N PRO A 583 1.56 34.31 10.55
CA PRO A 583 0.32 34.96 10.16
C PRO A 583 -0.70 33.93 9.62
N ALA A 584 -1.92 33.96 10.13
CA ALA A 584 -2.97 33.02 9.72
C ALA A 584 -3.30 33.06 8.23
N ILE A 585 -3.04 34.16 7.57
CA ILE A 585 -3.21 34.30 6.11
C ILE A 585 -2.34 33.34 5.31
N ASN A 586 -1.26 32.81 5.89
CA ASN A 586 -0.36 31.90 5.19
C ASN A 586 -0.96 30.49 4.99
N PHE A 587 -1.97 30.11 5.75
CA PHE A 587 -2.65 28.81 5.66
C PHE A 587 -4.17 28.92 5.59
N LEU A 588 -4.75 30.10 5.89
CA LEU A 588 -6.15 30.39 5.65
C LEU A 588 -6.26 31.34 4.44
N ASN A 589 -7.02 30.99 3.45
CA ASN A 589 -7.26 31.81 2.26
C ASN A 589 -8.20 33.00 2.63
N LEU A 590 -7.69 33.96 3.40
CA LEU A 590 -8.42 35.12 3.81
C LEU A 590 -8.43 36.20 2.72
N LEU A 591 -9.58 36.83 2.53
CA LEU A 591 -9.72 37.98 1.61
C LEU A 591 -9.21 39.27 2.24
N GLN A 592 -8.91 40.25 1.41
CA GLN A 592 -8.53 41.58 1.86
C GLN A 592 -9.65 42.18 2.74
N ARG A 593 -9.33 42.65 3.98
CA ARG A 593 -10.26 43.12 5.03
C ARG A 593 -11.01 42.00 5.79
N GLU A 594 -10.79 40.73 5.50
CA GLU A 594 -11.33 39.63 6.28
C GLU A 594 -10.52 39.47 7.57
N ARG A 595 -11.20 39.44 8.73
CA ARG A 595 -10.56 39.27 10.06
C ARG A 595 -11.19 38.10 10.78
N ILE A 596 -10.38 37.34 11.48
CA ILE A 596 -10.86 36.23 12.31
C ILE A 596 -11.58 36.80 13.53
N THR A 597 -12.84 36.41 13.69
CA THR A 597 -13.71 36.79 14.80
C THR A 597 -13.62 35.79 15.95
N ALA A 598 -13.63 34.48 15.65
CA ALA A 598 -13.59 33.43 16.66
C ALA A 598 -12.86 32.19 16.10
N VAL A 599 -12.27 31.41 17.00
CA VAL A 599 -11.67 30.09 16.74
C VAL A 599 -12.35 29.09 17.66
N ILE A 600 -12.93 28.04 17.08
CA ILE A 600 -13.66 27.01 17.84
C ILE A 600 -13.04 25.64 17.55
N PRO A 601 -12.56 24.91 18.57
CA PRO A 601 -12.13 23.55 18.40
C PRO A 601 -13.33 22.62 18.29
N VAL A 602 -13.26 21.68 17.37
CA VAL A 602 -14.33 20.70 17.10
C VAL A 602 -13.74 19.31 17.03
N LYS A 603 -13.99 18.51 18.05
CA LYS A 603 -13.57 17.12 18.10
C LYS A 603 -14.40 16.26 17.15
N GLU A 604 -15.73 16.41 17.22
CA GLU A 604 -16.69 15.68 16.39
C GLU A 604 -17.81 16.60 15.93
N PHE A 605 -18.24 16.43 14.68
CA PHE A 605 -19.37 17.16 14.09
C PHE A 605 -20.70 16.45 14.42
N SER A 606 -21.15 16.54 15.67
CA SER A 606 -22.37 15.90 16.13
C SER A 606 -23.63 16.70 15.81
N GLU A 607 -24.79 16.02 15.74
CA GLU A 607 -26.10 16.65 15.46
C GLU A 607 -26.72 17.36 16.67
N ASP A 608 -26.28 17.02 17.86
CA ASP A 608 -26.78 17.54 19.14
C ASP A 608 -26.07 18.82 19.58
N LYS A 609 -25.02 19.23 18.88
CA LYS A 609 -24.30 20.50 19.11
C LYS A 609 -24.63 21.54 18.05
N TYR A 610 -24.61 22.78 18.44
CA TYR A 610 -24.98 23.91 17.61
C TYR A 610 -23.94 25.04 17.67
N LEU A 611 -23.87 25.83 16.60
CA LEU A 611 -23.15 27.08 16.56
C LEU A 611 -24.15 28.22 16.57
N ILE A 612 -23.99 29.13 17.55
CA ILE A 612 -24.80 30.34 17.67
C ILE A 612 -23.97 31.54 17.24
N ALA A 613 -24.39 32.22 16.18
CA ALA A 613 -23.74 33.37 15.61
C ALA A 613 -24.57 34.64 15.82
N ILE A 614 -23.92 35.76 16.15
CA ILE A 614 -24.57 37.08 16.30
C ILE A 614 -23.87 38.11 15.45
N THR A 615 -24.67 38.95 14.76
CA THR A 615 -24.15 40.04 13.95
C THR A 615 -24.20 41.39 14.68
N LYS A 616 -23.43 42.33 14.21
CA LYS A 616 -23.37 43.72 14.66
C LYS A 616 -24.73 44.37 14.72
N ASN A 617 -25.57 44.12 13.71
CA ASN A 617 -26.93 44.66 13.60
C ASN A 617 -27.97 43.84 14.42
N GLY A 618 -27.55 42.92 15.26
CA GLY A 618 -28.41 42.18 16.19
C GLY A 618 -29.22 41.05 15.55
N LEU A 619 -28.74 40.45 14.48
CA LEU A 619 -29.27 39.18 13.94
C LEU A 619 -28.58 38.01 14.57
N ILE A 620 -29.35 37.02 15.03
CA ILE A 620 -28.87 35.79 15.61
C ILE A 620 -29.24 34.58 14.75
N LYS A 621 -28.35 33.63 14.71
CA LYS A 621 -28.52 32.39 13.97
C LYS A 621 -28.04 31.20 14.76
N LYS A 622 -28.79 30.11 14.72
CA LYS A 622 -28.42 28.80 15.28
C LYS A 622 -28.25 27.79 14.12
N THR A 623 -27.13 27.14 14.02
CA THR A 623 -26.83 26.14 12.97
C THR A 623 -26.32 24.87 13.63
N ALA A 624 -26.81 23.71 13.23
CA ALA A 624 -26.29 22.43 13.70
C ALA A 624 -24.82 22.23 13.30
N LEU A 625 -24.02 21.67 14.20
CA LEU A 625 -22.57 21.55 13.99
C LEU A 625 -22.24 20.62 12.83
N ASN A 626 -23.01 19.55 12.60
CA ASN A 626 -22.87 18.62 11.49
C ASN A 626 -23.02 19.27 10.10
N GLU A 627 -23.69 20.40 9.98
CA GLU A 627 -23.77 21.19 8.74
C GLU A 627 -22.39 21.66 8.23
N PHE A 628 -21.40 21.71 9.10
CA PHE A 628 -20.01 22.08 8.77
C PHE A 628 -19.11 20.87 8.46
N ASP A 629 -19.62 19.66 8.57
CA ASP A 629 -18.91 18.46 8.16
C ASP A 629 -18.97 18.30 6.63
N THR A 630 -18.07 18.97 5.97
CA THR A 630 -17.99 19.00 4.51
C THR A 630 -16.56 18.76 4.05
N LYS A 631 -16.39 18.21 2.85
CA LYS A 631 -15.06 18.06 2.21
C LYS A 631 -14.39 19.41 1.89
N ARG A 632 -15.18 20.47 1.76
CA ARG A 632 -14.66 21.83 1.54
C ARG A 632 -14.15 22.40 2.86
N THR A 633 -12.90 22.80 2.89
CA THR A 633 -12.21 23.30 4.08
C THR A 633 -12.18 24.80 4.19
N THR A 634 -12.27 25.54 3.08
CA THR A 634 -12.10 26.99 3.04
C THR A 634 -13.31 27.73 2.48
N GLY A 635 -13.60 28.92 3.03
CA GLY A 635 -14.64 29.85 2.52
C GLY A 635 -16.06 29.30 2.61
N LEU A 636 -16.36 28.49 3.64
CA LEU A 636 -17.73 28.04 3.93
C LEU A 636 -18.56 29.22 4.40
N ILE A 637 -19.79 29.38 3.88
CA ILE A 637 -20.72 30.39 4.41
C ILE A 637 -21.23 29.90 5.76
N ALA A 638 -20.91 30.59 6.85
CA ALA A 638 -21.43 30.35 8.19
C ALA A 638 -22.71 31.12 8.44
N ILE A 639 -22.78 32.34 7.97
CA ILE A 639 -23.98 33.19 7.99
C ILE A 639 -23.96 34.12 6.77
N ASN A 640 -25.12 34.32 6.14
CA ASN A 640 -25.23 35.27 5.06
C ASN A 640 -25.53 36.67 5.64
N LEU A 641 -24.53 37.54 5.60
CA LEU A 641 -24.61 38.90 6.13
C LEU A 641 -25.35 39.84 5.13
N LYS A 642 -26.08 40.81 5.68
CA LYS A 642 -26.59 41.90 4.92
C LYS A 642 -25.52 42.97 4.70
N ASP A 643 -25.75 43.87 3.76
CA ASP A 643 -24.84 44.98 3.49
C ASP A 643 -24.51 45.75 4.78
N GLU A 644 -23.25 46.07 4.96
CA GLU A 644 -22.68 46.76 6.16
C GLU A 644 -22.84 46.06 7.52
N ASP A 645 -23.22 44.74 7.53
CA ASP A 645 -23.27 43.97 8.76
C ASP A 645 -22.00 43.13 8.92
N GLU A 646 -21.61 42.84 10.15
CA GLU A 646 -20.45 42.04 10.48
C GLU A 646 -20.81 40.97 11.52
N LEU A 647 -20.14 39.80 11.42
CA LEU A 647 -20.21 38.77 12.45
C LEU A 647 -19.37 39.21 13.67
N ILE A 648 -20.00 39.36 14.85
CA ILE A 648 -19.35 39.82 16.07
C ILE A 648 -18.88 38.66 16.94
N ALA A 649 -19.73 37.67 17.13
CA ALA A 649 -19.39 36.49 17.94
C ALA A 649 -20.06 35.24 17.43
N ILE A 650 -19.42 34.11 17.66
CA ILE A 650 -19.97 32.79 17.44
C ILE A 650 -19.52 31.88 18.59
N LYS A 651 -20.42 31.05 19.11
CA LYS A 651 -20.15 30.12 20.21
C LYS A 651 -20.82 28.79 19.95
N GLN A 652 -20.21 27.74 20.45
CA GLN A 652 -20.79 26.37 20.43
C GLN A 652 -21.76 26.23 21.61
N SER A 653 -22.90 25.59 21.37
CA SER A 653 -23.91 25.31 22.38
C SER A 653 -24.44 23.89 22.32
N THR A 654 -25.09 23.46 23.38
CA THR A 654 -25.77 22.16 23.53
C THR A 654 -27.25 22.20 23.22
N GLY A 655 -27.79 23.33 22.78
CA GLY A 655 -29.19 23.47 22.42
C GLY A 655 -30.13 23.91 23.55
N SER A 656 -29.65 24.05 24.79
CA SER A 656 -30.47 24.34 25.96
C SER A 656 -30.00 25.55 26.78
N ASN A 657 -29.01 26.29 26.32
CA ASN A 657 -28.41 27.41 27.01
C ASN A 657 -29.32 28.65 27.03
N ASN A 658 -29.08 29.55 27.95
CA ASN A 658 -29.59 30.91 27.88
C ASN A 658 -28.55 31.83 27.21
N ILE A 659 -29.02 32.72 26.36
CA ILE A 659 -28.18 33.64 25.58
C ILE A 659 -28.34 35.04 26.14
N ILE A 660 -27.20 35.71 26.41
CA ILE A 660 -27.18 37.11 26.80
C ILE A 660 -26.47 37.93 25.72
N ILE A 661 -27.05 39.02 25.30
CA ILE A 661 -26.50 39.93 24.25
C ILE A 661 -26.40 41.34 24.84
N VAL A 662 -25.22 41.94 24.65
CA VAL A 662 -24.93 43.29 25.17
C VAL A 662 -24.65 44.23 24.04
N THR A 663 -25.19 45.46 24.10
CA THR A 663 -24.99 46.50 23.10
C THR A 663 -24.04 47.59 23.59
N LYS A 664 -23.44 48.31 22.67
CA LYS A 664 -22.49 49.41 22.91
C LYS A 664 -23.09 50.52 23.74
N LYS A 665 -24.39 50.85 23.57
CA LYS A 665 -25.11 51.86 24.33
C LYS A 665 -25.74 51.33 25.60
N GLY A 666 -25.23 50.21 26.16
CA GLY A 666 -25.55 49.71 27.49
C GLY A 666 -26.91 49.03 27.64
N LYS A 667 -27.47 48.47 26.56
CA LYS A 667 -28.63 47.59 26.64
C LYS A 667 -28.17 46.13 26.65
N CYS A 668 -29.01 45.29 27.25
CA CYS A 668 -28.80 43.86 27.32
C CYS A 668 -30.14 43.13 27.16
N ILE A 669 -30.15 42.00 26.47
CA ILE A 669 -31.31 41.09 26.39
C ILE A 669 -30.85 39.69 26.72
N SER A 670 -31.64 39.02 27.55
CA SER A 670 -31.46 37.61 27.86
C SER A 670 -32.68 36.81 27.41
N PHE A 671 -32.50 35.70 26.68
CA PHE A 671 -33.55 34.79 26.22
C PHE A 671 -33.05 33.37 26.10
N SER A 672 -33.98 32.40 26.04
CA SER A 672 -33.62 30.99 25.87
C SER A 672 -33.14 30.71 24.40
N GLU A 673 -32.12 29.94 24.31
CA GLU A 673 -31.62 29.42 22.99
C GLU A 673 -32.75 28.70 22.19
N LYS A 674 -33.72 28.11 22.90
CA LYS A 674 -34.88 27.43 22.26
C LYS A 674 -35.74 28.38 21.41
N ASP A 675 -35.67 29.69 21.68
CA ASP A 675 -36.38 30.71 20.89
C ASP A 675 -35.73 30.94 19.52
N VAL A 676 -34.55 30.38 19.30
CA VAL A 676 -33.83 30.41 18.00
C VAL A 676 -33.88 29.02 17.36
N ARG A 677 -34.73 28.89 16.33
CA ARG A 677 -34.80 27.63 15.58
C ARG A 677 -33.51 27.33 14.83
N PRO A 678 -33.09 26.07 14.70
CA PRO A 678 -31.99 25.70 13.85
C PRO A 678 -32.23 26.12 12.39
N MET A 679 -31.20 26.60 11.71
CA MET A 679 -31.23 27.09 10.33
C MET A 679 -29.99 26.64 9.58
N GLY A 680 -30.11 26.37 8.28
CA GLY A 680 -29.01 26.01 7.43
C GLY A 680 -27.93 27.10 7.31
N ARG A 681 -26.70 26.75 6.94
CA ARG A 681 -25.51 27.63 6.90
C ARG A 681 -25.72 28.96 6.13
N ILE A 682 -26.43 28.95 5.04
CA ILE A 682 -26.64 30.12 4.14
C ILE A 682 -27.75 31.06 4.61
N ALA A 683 -28.42 30.82 5.73
CA ALA A 683 -29.44 31.69 6.26
C ALA A 683 -28.82 32.97 6.88
N SER A 684 -29.54 34.09 6.85
CA SER A 684 -29.12 35.37 7.46
C SER A 684 -29.48 35.50 8.95
N GLY A 685 -30.22 34.54 9.52
CA GLY A 685 -30.64 34.57 10.92
C GLY A 685 -31.93 35.35 11.17
N VAL A 686 -32.24 35.55 12.41
CA VAL A 686 -33.46 36.22 12.91
C VAL A 686 -33.06 37.30 13.91
N ARG A 687 -33.96 38.30 14.13
CA ARG A 687 -33.68 39.41 15.05
C ARG A 687 -33.54 38.91 16.48
N ALA A 688 -32.39 39.17 17.10
CA ALA A 688 -32.11 38.85 18.52
C ALA A 688 -32.54 39.99 19.44
N ILE A 689 -32.20 41.25 19.10
CA ILE A 689 -32.50 42.47 19.85
C ILE A 689 -32.95 43.59 18.90
N LYS A 690 -33.82 44.44 19.37
CA LYS A 690 -34.20 45.66 18.64
C LYS A 690 -33.25 46.79 19.11
N LEU A 691 -32.30 47.16 18.28
CA LEU A 691 -31.32 48.19 18.51
C LEU A 691 -31.93 49.58 18.43
N ASP A 692 -31.42 50.52 19.27
CA ASP A 692 -31.69 51.94 19.10
C ASP A 692 -30.89 52.47 17.88
N LYS A 693 -31.20 53.74 17.51
CA LYS A 693 -30.47 54.43 16.43
C LYS A 693 -28.97 54.51 16.82
N ASP A 694 -28.09 54.12 15.92
CA ASP A 694 -26.64 54.14 16.03
C ASP A 694 -26.13 53.30 17.23
N ASP A 695 -26.84 52.20 17.62
CA ASP A 695 -26.41 51.23 18.58
C ASP A 695 -25.99 49.94 17.85
N GLU A 696 -25.04 49.22 18.42
CA GLU A 696 -24.48 47.97 17.85
C GLU A 696 -24.29 46.93 18.95
N VAL A 697 -24.33 45.64 18.54
CA VAL A 697 -23.98 44.53 19.46
C VAL A 697 -22.46 44.51 19.63
N VAL A 698 -22.01 44.38 20.92
CA VAL A 698 -20.60 44.28 21.26
C VAL A 698 -20.21 42.89 21.79
N SER A 699 -21.15 42.13 22.36
CA SER A 699 -20.88 40.80 22.89
C SER A 699 -22.11 39.90 22.91
N MET A 700 -21.88 38.62 22.84
CA MET A 700 -22.86 37.55 23.07
C MET A 700 -22.22 36.48 23.94
N GLU A 701 -22.90 36.08 25.02
CA GLU A 701 -22.48 35.02 25.91
C GLU A 701 -23.58 33.97 26.06
N LEU A 702 -23.15 32.74 26.28
CA LEU A 702 -23.98 31.66 26.79
C LEU A 702 -23.86 31.67 28.30
N VAL A 703 -24.98 31.64 29.01
CA VAL A 703 -25.00 31.85 30.47
C VAL A 703 -25.71 30.73 31.19
N GLU A 704 -25.20 30.41 32.36
CA GLU A 704 -25.75 29.46 33.29
C GLU A 704 -26.19 30.19 34.58
N PRO A 705 -27.07 29.60 35.41
CA PRO A 705 -27.38 30.12 36.72
C PRO A 705 -26.09 30.29 37.56
N GLU A 706 -26.12 31.23 38.50
CA GLU A 706 -25.02 31.56 39.44
C GLU A 706 -23.79 32.26 38.83
N GLN A 707 -23.72 32.40 37.52
CA GLN A 707 -22.64 33.14 36.86
C GLN A 707 -22.85 34.66 36.92
N GLN A 708 -21.78 35.41 36.66
CA GLN A 708 -21.80 36.87 36.68
C GLN A 708 -21.42 37.43 35.33
N LEU A 709 -22.18 38.41 34.85
CA LEU A 709 -21.87 39.18 33.67
C LEU A 709 -20.98 40.36 34.01
N MET A 710 -19.75 40.36 33.54
CA MET A 710 -18.83 41.49 33.64
C MET A 710 -18.99 42.36 32.37
N VAL A 711 -19.09 43.68 32.56
CA VAL A 711 -19.12 44.67 31.48
C VAL A 711 -18.00 45.67 31.66
N VAL A 712 -17.36 46.10 30.56
CA VAL A 712 -16.22 47.03 30.57
C VAL A 712 -16.45 48.14 29.55
N THR A 713 -16.05 49.38 29.93
CA THR A 713 -16.18 50.58 29.11
C THR A 713 -14.85 51.07 28.56
N GLU A 714 -14.92 51.95 27.54
CA GLU A 714 -13.74 52.52 26.86
C GLU A 714 -12.76 53.22 27.82
N ASN A 715 -13.24 53.86 28.87
CA ASN A 715 -12.40 54.63 29.82
C ASN A 715 -12.01 53.84 31.07
N GLY A 716 -12.10 52.52 31.06
CA GLY A 716 -11.61 51.67 32.13
C GLY A 716 -12.52 51.53 33.35
N PHE A 717 -13.80 51.71 33.20
CA PHE A 717 -14.79 51.36 34.20
C PHE A 717 -15.39 50.01 33.91
N GLY A 718 -15.74 49.25 34.94
CA GLY A 718 -16.41 47.97 34.82
C GLY A 718 -17.10 47.52 36.10
N LYS A 719 -17.90 46.50 35.99
CA LYS A 719 -18.61 45.86 37.08
C LYS A 719 -18.99 44.44 36.75
N ARG A 720 -19.28 43.66 37.76
CA ARG A 720 -19.93 42.36 37.65
C ARG A 720 -21.39 42.48 38.09
N THR A 721 -22.29 41.76 37.44
CA THR A 721 -23.72 41.74 37.80
C THR A 721 -24.18 40.29 37.75
N PRO A 722 -24.84 39.73 38.77
CA PRO A 722 -25.38 38.38 38.75
C PRO A 722 -26.32 38.18 37.54
N VAL A 723 -26.20 37.05 36.86
CA VAL A 723 -26.99 36.75 35.67
C VAL A 723 -28.49 36.72 35.97
N GLU A 724 -28.90 36.35 37.17
CA GLU A 724 -30.28 36.32 37.65
C GLU A 724 -30.95 37.68 37.62
N GLU A 725 -30.21 38.79 37.68
CA GLU A 725 -30.77 40.13 37.56
C GLU A 725 -31.31 40.41 36.12
N TYR A 726 -30.89 39.62 35.14
CA TYR A 726 -31.31 39.75 33.74
C TYR A 726 -32.46 38.78 33.45
N LYS A 727 -33.71 39.25 33.69
CA LYS A 727 -34.90 38.44 33.43
C LYS A 727 -34.91 37.94 32.01
N ILE A 728 -35.25 36.68 31.83
CA ILE A 728 -35.43 36.02 30.52
C ILE A 728 -36.58 36.71 29.81
N GLN A 729 -36.35 37.17 28.59
CA GLN A 729 -37.30 37.92 27.74
C GLN A 729 -37.54 37.12 26.46
N VAL A 730 -38.58 37.56 25.72
CA VAL A 730 -38.79 37.06 24.38
C VAL A 730 -37.77 37.70 23.44
N ARG A 731 -37.18 36.90 22.57
CA ARG A 731 -36.23 37.34 21.53
C ARG A 731 -36.78 38.48 20.67
N GLY A 732 -35.91 39.41 20.30
CA GLY A 732 -36.27 40.55 19.44
C GLY A 732 -36.86 41.78 20.15
N GLY A 733 -36.87 41.71 21.49
CA GLY A 733 -37.31 42.84 22.35
C GLY A 733 -36.28 43.99 22.36
N LYS A 734 -36.65 45.11 23.08
CA LYS A 734 -35.77 46.28 23.26
C LYS A 734 -34.65 46.06 24.32
N GLY A 735 -34.71 44.97 25.09
CA GLY A 735 -33.77 44.66 26.15
C GLY A 735 -33.93 45.56 27.39
N LEU A 736 -33.07 45.33 28.38
CA LEU A 736 -32.96 46.04 29.63
C LEU A 736 -31.67 46.87 29.65
N LEU A 737 -31.59 47.89 30.52
CA LEU A 737 -30.31 48.57 30.74
C LEU A 737 -29.38 47.70 31.58
N THR A 738 -28.16 47.51 31.11
CA THR A 738 -27.06 46.86 31.84
C THR A 738 -26.03 47.85 32.33
N TYR A 739 -26.08 49.12 31.89
CA TYR A 739 -25.16 50.17 32.33
C TYR A 739 -25.89 51.52 32.36
N ASP A 740 -25.45 52.44 33.28
CA ASP A 740 -26.04 53.78 33.39
C ASP A 740 -25.63 54.71 32.24
N LYS A 741 -26.55 54.92 31.29
CA LYS A 741 -26.30 55.74 30.09
C LYS A 741 -25.93 57.20 30.41
N ALA A 742 -26.41 57.75 31.51
CA ALA A 742 -26.09 59.08 31.88
C ALA A 742 -24.61 59.30 32.25
N LYS A 743 -23.86 58.22 32.43
CA LYS A 743 -22.45 58.28 32.79
C LYS A 743 -21.50 58.09 31.64
N PHE A 744 -21.99 57.85 30.44
CA PHE A 744 -21.14 57.58 29.24
C PHE A 744 -20.21 58.75 28.91
N SER A 745 -20.54 59.96 29.18
CA SER A 745 -19.67 61.15 29.04
C SER A 745 -18.38 61.01 29.87
N LYS A 746 -18.45 60.30 31.03
CA LYS A 746 -17.31 60.02 31.90
C LYS A 746 -16.65 58.67 31.62
N THR A 747 -17.43 57.63 31.35
CA THR A 747 -16.97 56.26 31.32
C THR A 747 -16.66 55.75 29.90
N GLY A 748 -17.09 56.42 28.87
CA GLY A 748 -17.13 55.94 27.52
C GLY A 748 -18.21 54.87 27.33
N ALA A 749 -18.41 54.44 26.09
CA ALA A 749 -19.34 53.36 25.69
C ALA A 749 -18.83 51.97 26.16
N LEU A 750 -19.71 50.98 26.14
CA LEU A 750 -19.29 49.56 26.42
C LEU A 750 -18.48 49.06 25.23
N ILE A 751 -17.36 48.39 25.56
CA ILE A 751 -16.49 47.77 24.56
C ILE A 751 -16.72 46.25 24.43
N GLY A 752 -17.18 45.65 25.54
CA GLY A 752 -17.41 44.22 25.62
C GLY A 752 -18.06 43.80 26.92
N ALA A 753 -18.53 42.58 26.94
CA ALA A 753 -19.04 41.89 28.09
C ALA A 753 -18.61 40.43 28.02
N MET A 754 -18.42 39.81 29.21
CA MET A 754 -18.09 38.37 29.32
C MET A 754 -18.70 37.81 30.57
N VAL A 755 -18.98 36.52 30.55
CA VAL A 755 -19.36 35.75 31.77
C VAL A 755 -18.12 35.36 32.52
N VAL A 756 -18.12 35.65 33.83
CA VAL A 756 -16.99 35.40 34.69
C VAL A 756 -17.42 34.70 35.98
N ASP A 757 -16.54 33.88 36.51
CA ASP A 757 -16.58 33.31 37.85
C ASP A 757 -15.61 34.06 38.77
N GLU A 758 -15.79 34.01 40.10
CA GLU A 758 -14.93 34.74 41.05
C GLU A 758 -13.44 34.39 40.92
N SER A 759 -13.17 33.19 40.51
CA SER A 759 -11.83 32.69 40.36
C SER A 759 -11.14 33.11 39.05
N ASP A 760 -11.88 33.65 38.09
CA ASP A 760 -11.33 34.03 36.77
C ASP A 760 -10.40 35.23 36.83
N GLU A 761 -9.47 35.25 35.91
CA GLU A 761 -8.57 36.40 35.69
C GLU A 761 -8.87 37.04 34.33
N ILE A 762 -8.89 38.35 34.31
CA ILE A 762 -9.29 39.16 33.18
C ILE A 762 -8.12 39.98 32.66
N LEU A 763 -7.86 39.90 31.41
CA LEU A 763 -6.92 40.75 30.67
C LEU A 763 -7.67 41.90 30.02
N MET A 764 -7.18 43.12 30.23
CA MET A 764 -7.68 44.34 29.58
C MET A 764 -6.53 45.04 28.87
N ILE A 765 -6.78 45.56 27.70
CA ILE A 765 -5.77 46.14 26.84
C ILE A 765 -6.25 47.49 26.33
N ASN A 766 -5.40 48.49 26.44
CA ASN A 766 -5.69 49.84 25.93
C ASN A 766 -5.13 50.05 24.51
N SER A 767 -5.49 51.18 23.87
CA SER A 767 -4.99 51.55 22.56
C SER A 767 -3.48 51.72 22.46
N ASP A 768 -2.80 51.95 23.58
CA ASP A 768 -1.37 52.16 23.65
C ASP A 768 -0.62 50.83 23.86
N GLY A 769 -1.32 49.68 23.85
CA GLY A 769 -0.73 48.36 24.04
C GLY A 769 -0.45 47.98 25.52
N ILE A 770 -0.89 48.76 26.47
CA ILE A 770 -0.74 48.47 27.91
C ILE A 770 -1.75 47.38 28.32
N ILE A 771 -1.26 46.29 28.85
CA ILE A 771 -2.05 45.15 29.32
C ILE A 771 -2.06 45.13 30.84
N ILE A 772 -3.25 45.01 31.42
CA ILE A 772 -3.40 44.69 32.85
C ILE A 772 -4.12 43.36 33.02
N ARG A 773 -3.76 42.63 34.07
CA ARG A 773 -4.38 41.39 34.51
C ARG A 773 -4.92 41.58 35.90
N ILE A 774 -6.22 41.35 36.10
CA ILE A 774 -6.93 41.47 37.36
C ILE A 774 -7.74 40.20 37.60
N ARG A 775 -8.02 39.91 38.87
CA ARG A 775 -8.98 38.84 39.21
C ARG A 775 -10.39 39.36 39.09
N ALA A 776 -11.31 38.54 38.62
CA ALA A 776 -12.73 38.89 38.57
C ALA A 776 -13.25 39.24 39.97
N SER A 777 -12.79 38.57 41.03
CA SER A 777 -13.15 38.86 42.41
C SER A 777 -12.82 40.28 42.89
N GLU A 778 -11.85 40.96 42.26
CA GLU A 778 -11.47 42.35 42.61
C GLU A 778 -12.43 43.39 42.00
N VAL A 779 -13.29 42.98 41.03
CA VAL A 779 -14.29 43.84 40.44
C VAL A 779 -15.59 43.78 41.24
N SER A 780 -16.10 44.93 41.65
CA SER A 780 -17.30 45.02 42.49
C SER A 780 -18.54 44.43 41.80
N ILE A 781 -19.32 43.66 42.58
CA ILE A 781 -20.65 43.18 42.16
C ILE A 781 -21.63 44.32 42.37
N LEU A 782 -22.29 44.79 41.30
CA LEU A 782 -23.21 45.91 41.32
C LEU A 782 -24.43 45.59 40.48
N GLY A 783 -25.56 46.23 40.81
CA GLY A 783 -26.82 46.09 40.07
C GLY A 783 -26.73 46.60 38.63
N ARG A 784 -27.67 46.20 37.79
CA ARG A 784 -27.67 46.41 36.32
C ARG A 784 -27.44 47.83 35.87
N ALA A 785 -28.21 48.79 36.36
CA ALA A 785 -28.23 50.22 35.92
C ALA A 785 -27.28 51.14 36.68
N THR A 786 -26.06 50.63 36.98
CA THR A 786 -25.03 51.38 37.72
C THR A 786 -23.83 51.70 36.80
N GLN A 787 -23.01 52.69 37.23
CA GLN A 787 -21.83 53.16 36.48
C GLN A 787 -20.65 52.17 36.52
N GLY A 788 -20.57 51.29 37.51
CA GLY A 788 -19.39 50.48 37.76
C GLY A 788 -18.26 51.24 38.50
N VAL A 789 -17.17 50.52 38.74
CA VAL A 789 -15.95 51.03 39.39
C VAL A 789 -14.85 51.22 38.36
N LYS A 790 -13.83 51.98 38.66
CA LYS A 790 -12.65 52.14 37.82
C LYS A 790 -11.76 50.88 38.00
N ILE A 791 -11.58 50.12 36.97
CA ILE A 791 -10.81 48.86 36.99
C ILE A 791 -9.45 49.00 36.33
N MET A 792 -9.31 49.94 35.38
CA MET A 792 -8.06 50.31 34.75
C MET A 792 -7.93 51.80 34.65
N LYS A 793 -6.75 52.36 34.99
CA LYS A 793 -6.45 53.77 34.72
C LYS A 793 -5.95 53.86 33.31
N VAL A 794 -6.66 54.68 32.52
CA VAL A 794 -6.34 54.94 31.08
C VAL A 794 -5.85 56.36 31.01
N ASP A 795 -4.78 56.61 30.27
CA ASP A 795 -4.24 57.96 30.05
C ASP A 795 -5.15 58.81 29.13
N GLU A 796 -4.95 60.12 29.14
CA GLU A 796 -5.80 61.04 28.38
C GLU A 796 -5.64 60.79 26.88
N GLY A 797 -6.73 60.44 26.19
CA GLY A 797 -6.74 60.07 24.78
C GLY A 797 -6.64 58.57 24.47
N SER A 798 -6.22 57.75 25.46
CA SER A 798 -6.20 56.28 25.35
C SER A 798 -7.56 55.66 25.68
N LYS A 799 -7.89 54.52 25.11
CA LYS A 799 -9.14 53.78 25.35
C LYS A 799 -8.86 52.28 25.49
N ILE A 800 -9.65 51.60 26.30
CA ILE A 800 -9.64 50.15 26.31
C ILE A 800 -10.23 49.68 24.95
N VAL A 801 -9.52 48.76 24.30
CA VAL A 801 -9.87 48.26 22.95
C VAL A 801 -10.28 46.79 22.98
N ALA A 802 -9.85 46.01 23.98
CA ALA A 802 -10.22 44.60 24.09
C ALA A 802 -10.19 44.10 25.53
N ILE A 803 -11.00 43.08 25.79
CA ILE A 803 -11.02 42.28 27.02
C ILE A 803 -10.96 40.81 26.66
N ALA A 804 -10.26 40.03 27.46
CA ALA A 804 -10.16 38.57 27.31
C ALA A 804 -10.13 37.90 28.72
N LYS A 805 -10.64 36.68 28.80
CA LYS A 805 -10.51 35.84 29.97
C LYS A 805 -9.15 35.13 29.91
N ALA A 806 -8.34 35.31 30.99
CA ALA A 806 -7.09 34.56 31.08
C ALA A 806 -7.41 33.12 31.47
N ILE A 807 -6.86 32.17 30.73
CA ILE A 807 -7.04 30.76 31.04
C ILE A 807 -6.12 30.37 32.20
N ARG A 808 -6.66 29.68 33.18
CA ARG A 808 -5.87 29.03 34.22
C ARG A 808 -5.19 27.81 33.64
N ASP A 809 -3.90 27.67 33.90
CA ASP A 809 -3.18 26.42 33.71
C ASP A 809 -3.71 25.37 34.71
N GLY A 810 -4.47 24.42 34.20
CA GLY A 810 -4.78 23.10 34.78
C GLY A 810 -5.33 23.04 36.22
N GLU A 811 -6.61 22.80 36.35
CA GLU A 811 -7.14 21.91 37.38
C GLU A 811 -7.75 20.71 36.59
N ASP A 812 -7.11 19.56 36.74
CA ASP A 812 -7.71 18.28 36.40
C ASP A 812 -8.97 18.11 37.26
N GLU A 813 -10.11 17.94 36.62
CA GLU A 813 -11.27 17.33 37.30
C GLU A 813 -10.89 15.87 37.58
N VAL A 814 -10.40 15.63 38.79
CA VAL A 814 -10.35 14.29 39.37
C VAL A 814 -11.80 13.92 39.66
N GLU A 815 -12.38 13.08 38.81
CA GLU A 815 -13.58 12.32 39.17
C GLU A 815 -13.27 11.55 40.45
N GLU A 816 -13.78 12.01 41.59
CA GLU A 816 -13.89 11.24 42.85
C GLU A 816 -14.83 10.06 42.58
N SER A 817 -14.28 8.93 42.19
CA SER A 817 -14.97 7.64 42.34
C SER A 817 -14.96 7.28 43.82
N SER A 818 -16.12 7.42 44.42
CA SER A 818 -16.43 6.94 45.78
C SER A 818 -16.10 5.44 45.88
N THR A 819 -15.00 5.13 46.53
CA THR A 819 -14.69 3.80 47.07
C THR A 819 -15.28 3.69 48.46
N SER A 820 -16.38 2.98 48.57
CA SER A 820 -16.91 2.48 49.83
C SER A 820 -15.92 1.46 50.43
N THR A 821 -15.40 1.81 51.56
CA THR A 821 -14.65 0.94 52.47
C THR A 821 -15.51 -0.24 52.92
N SER A 822 -15.04 -1.45 52.71
CA SER A 822 -15.39 -2.57 53.62
C SER A 822 -14.08 -3.23 54.07
N ASN A 823 -13.83 -3.12 55.36
CA ASN A 823 -12.87 -3.93 56.11
C ASN A 823 -13.24 -5.41 56.03
N GLU A 824 -12.27 -6.29 55.80
CA GLU A 824 -12.20 -7.57 56.47
C GLU A 824 -10.78 -8.18 56.39
N THR A 825 -10.18 -8.22 57.53
CA THR A 825 -9.35 -9.26 58.20
C THR A 825 -8.25 -10.00 57.43
N GLU A 826 -7.08 -9.84 58.00
CA GLU A 826 -5.90 -10.72 57.88
C GLU A 826 -6.22 -12.22 58.12
N GLU A 827 -5.66 -13.07 57.30
CA GLU A 827 -5.14 -14.38 57.79
C GLU A 827 -3.90 -14.82 56.95
N GLN A 828 -2.83 -14.92 57.70
CA GLN A 828 -1.61 -15.61 57.32
C GLN A 828 -1.92 -17.10 56.98
N ILE A 829 -1.22 -17.65 56.02
CA ILE A 829 -0.58 -19.02 56.13
C ILE A 829 0.50 -19.14 55.04
N SER A 830 1.65 -19.52 55.51
CA SER A 830 2.86 -19.97 54.84
C SER A 830 2.66 -21.29 54.11
N LEU A 831 3.22 -21.42 52.88
CA LEU A 831 4.17 -22.46 52.49
C LEU A 831 4.65 -22.20 51.06
#